data_6c48d69eefbaa15df79c5953707670e9
#
_entry.id   6c48d69eefbaa15df79c5953707670e9
#
_cell.length_a   1.000
_cell.length_b   1.000
_cell.length_c   1.000
_cell.angle_alpha   90.00
_cell.angle_beta   90.00
_cell.angle_gamma   90.00
#
_symmetry.space_group_name_H-M   'P 1'
#
loop_
_entity.id
_entity.type
_entity.pdbx_description
1 polymer ?
#
loop_
_entity_poly.entity_id
_entity_poly.type
_entity_poly.pdbx_seq_one_letter_code
_entity_poly.pdbx_strand_id
1 'polypeptide(L)'
;MSSSSETRRLRVGVDVGGTNTDGVVLDPSRASEPDRGIIAWHKAPTTTNPSLGINDAITTMFQSANIEPDHVASVTIGTTHFVNAVVERDVARLSKVAVLRLCGPFSKHIPPCIDWPEDMREIILGHYALLKGGLEVDGSLISDVDEGEIREQCAIIRDKGIRSVVINGVFSPIDTAERQEERAADIIRAAIPGCDVVCSKDVANLGFLERENAAILNASILLFARKTIRSFQEPIRKLGLHCPVFITQNDGTILSGDMAAKLPIRTFSSGPTNSMRGAAFLMQNQLDEDIMVVDIGGTTTDVGLLLANGFPRQQAAYSDLAGIRMNFSCPDIKSIGLGGGSIVRDGESMTVGPDSVGYKLTQEAVVFGGKTLTATDCTSLADQGVQIGNRKLVEGALSEEGIAKFKSIVKRKLEKVIDTMKTSPEDVPVLLVGGGAVIAPDELQGASKVLKPRWSGVANAIGAATARVSAVVDTVKSTEAKMTKELLDETSQEAIEKTIAAGASKESVKVVEMDTLPLTYIENKTRFIVRAAGDFDFSRTDLSTTLIEEAGAEAEQKMDEYEKSGKSNTTRRHNELVEDIDIEAYKPSVKNRVWYISETDLEWISIGCYILGTGGGGSPYSGTIRLREALRKGAVVRVVSPADVPDDAAVGCGGGAGSPTVGIEKLAGDEMLDAQRELYKVCPTPATHMIAIEIGGYNGLQSMIIGASSEMDLPVVDGDWMGRAYPTKWQTTPVVYAERAVIWAPVAVADGGGNVLVMPRASSDRQVERIVRAALAQMGSSVAVADAPVTGAECRRWAVEHTISQSWRIGRAVARARRDNRVDGVAETILAECGGAEAGRVLWKGKVVGVERTLRMGHVYGELVVEGADVVDHDDQQQQQQPEAVTSSSSSSGDRKPKFRGLLKIPFKNENLAAIRISRSKDADGKIVEKEEEVLGLVPDLVSVIDAQNGEAIGTPEYRYGLLVIVLGITASDRWTSERGIEIGGPKGFGMDHLTYKPLGKFVKPTSVIDEFDVSV
;
A
#
# COMPACT_ATOMS: atom_id res chain seq x y z
N MET A 1 20.69 -12.49 48.20
CA MET A 1 19.69 -11.71 47.42
C MET A 1 19.25 -12.56 46.24
N SER A 2 18.43 -13.61 46.46
CA SER A 2 18.00 -14.54 45.43
C SER A 2 16.55 -15.02 45.65
N SER A 3 15.65 -14.10 46.04
CA SER A 3 14.26 -14.46 46.26
C SER A 3 13.23 -13.49 45.64
N SER A 4 13.69 -12.58 44.73
CA SER A 4 12.79 -11.56 44.17
C SER A 4 12.25 -11.85 42.77
N SER A 5 12.70 -12.93 42.08
CA SER A 5 12.25 -13.23 40.73
C SER A 5 11.04 -14.17 40.66
N GLU A 6 10.75 -14.94 41.70
CA GLU A 6 9.60 -15.86 41.73
C GLU A 6 8.26 -15.20 42.05
N THR A 7 8.24 -13.97 42.56
CA THR A 7 7.03 -13.27 42.97
C THR A 7 6.42 -12.38 41.86
N ARG A 8 7.17 -11.93 40.91
CA ARG A 8 6.71 -11.03 39.83
C ARG A 8 6.15 -11.83 38.65
N ARG A 9 4.85 -11.92 38.52
CA ARG A 9 4.18 -12.68 37.45
C ARG A 9 3.03 -11.95 36.76
N LEU A 10 2.50 -10.86 37.40
CA LEU A 10 1.35 -10.15 36.86
C LEU A 10 1.76 -9.22 35.72
N ARG A 11 0.99 -9.19 34.66
CA ARG A 11 1.15 -8.25 33.55
C ARG A 11 -0.01 -7.26 33.54
N VAL A 12 0.31 -5.98 33.43
CA VAL A 12 -0.68 -4.90 33.32
C VAL A 12 -0.69 -4.44 31.85
N GLY A 13 -1.85 -4.47 31.22
CA GLY A 13 -2.10 -3.88 29.91
C GLY A 13 -2.99 -2.66 30.05
N VAL A 14 -2.61 -1.55 29.42
CA VAL A 14 -3.44 -0.35 29.33
C VAL A 14 -3.50 0.07 27.88
N ASP A 15 -4.70 0.31 27.35
CA ASP A 15 -4.85 0.86 26.00
C ASP A 15 -5.52 2.24 26.09
N VAL A 16 -4.81 3.26 25.61
CA VAL A 16 -5.25 4.65 25.64
C VAL A 16 -5.79 5.01 24.26
N GLY A 17 -7.07 4.72 24.05
CA GLY A 17 -7.77 5.04 22.81
C GLY A 17 -8.32 6.47 22.79
N GLY A 18 -8.86 6.87 21.63
CA GLY A 18 -9.47 8.20 21.46
C GLY A 18 -10.76 8.42 22.26
N THR A 19 -11.45 7.35 22.65
CA THR A 19 -12.75 7.40 23.37
C THR A 19 -12.66 6.88 24.79
N ASN A 20 -11.96 5.75 24.99
CA ASN A 20 -11.83 5.10 26.31
C ASN A 20 -10.37 4.74 26.57
N THR A 21 -10.02 4.74 27.87
CA THR A 21 -8.81 4.13 28.41
C THR A 21 -9.21 2.83 29.07
N ASP A 22 -8.70 1.72 28.52
CA ASP A 22 -9.01 0.37 28.96
C ASP A 22 -7.81 -0.21 29.72
N GLY A 23 -8.05 -0.93 30.82
CA GLY A 23 -7.01 -1.56 31.61
C GLY A 23 -7.32 -3.01 31.94
N VAL A 24 -6.28 -3.85 32.03
CA VAL A 24 -6.37 -5.24 32.51
C VAL A 24 -5.15 -5.62 33.33
N VAL A 25 -5.36 -6.45 34.35
CA VAL A 25 -4.30 -7.16 35.07
C VAL A 25 -4.47 -8.65 34.81
N LEU A 26 -3.41 -9.28 34.31
CA LEU A 26 -3.37 -10.64 33.82
C LEU A 26 -2.30 -11.45 34.53
N ASP A 27 -2.64 -12.68 34.95
CA ASP A 27 -1.68 -13.73 35.34
C ASP A 27 -1.51 -14.74 34.19
N PRO A 28 -0.43 -14.67 33.39
CA PRO A 28 -0.23 -15.57 32.25
C PRO A 28 -0.17 -17.05 32.62
N SER A 29 0.21 -17.38 33.86
CA SER A 29 0.28 -18.78 34.33
C SER A 29 -1.11 -19.44 34.40
N ARG A 30 -2.17 -18.64 34.48
CA ARG A 30 -3.57 -19.06 34.55
C ARG A 30 -4.32 -18.92 33.22
N ALA A 31 -3.63 -18.72 32.12
CA ALA A 31 -4.24 -18.50 30.81
C ALA A 31 -5.13 -19.66 30.30
N SER A 32 -4.90 -20.88 30.83
CA SER A 32 -5.73 -22.08 30.53
C SER A 32 -7.00 -22.18 31.40
N GLU A 33 -7.12 -21.38 32.45
CA GLU A 33 -8.29 -21.37 33.34
C GLU A 33 -9.51 -20.67 32.68
N PRO A 34 -10.75 -20.92 33.17
CA PRO A 34 -11.95 -20.29 32.61
C PRO A 34 -11.95 -18.75 32.63
N ASP A 35 -11.25 -18.14 33.59
CA ASP A 35 -11.08 -16.69 33.71
C ASP A 35 -9.91 -16.18 32.86
N ARG A 36 -9.21 -17.07 32.13
CA ARG A 36 -8.03 -16.73 31.31
C ARG A 36 -6.93 -15.99 32.09
N GLY A 37 -6.88 -16.13 33.42
CA GLY A 37 -5.96 -15.41 34.27
C GLY A 37 -6.23 -13.91 34.38
N ILE A 38 -7.40 -13.42 33.95
CA ILE A 38 -7.81 -12.02 34.09
C ILE A 38 -8.24 -11.79 35.55
N ILE A 39 -7.42 -11.04 36.31
CA ILE A 39 -7.60 -10.77 37.72
C ILE A 39 -8.48 -9.53 37.91
N ALA A 40 -8.21 -8.46 37.18
CA ALA A 40 -8.94 -7.22 37.22
C ALA A 40 -8.99 -6.56 35.85
N TRP A 41 -10.02 -5.76 35.62
CA TRP A 41 -10.15 -4.93 34.42
C TRP A 41 -10.86 -3.61 34.74
N HIS A 42 -10.61 -2.59 33.96
CA HIS A 42 -11.24 -1.28 34.09
C HIS A 42 -11.46 -0.66 32.70
N LYS A 43 -12.52 0.12 32.57
CA LYS A 43 -12.83 0.88 31.36
C LYS A 43 -13.35 2.25 31.77
N ALA A 44 -12.64 3.31 31.37
CA ALA A 44 -13.00 4.70 31.68
C ALA A 44 -12.96 5.56 30.42
N PRO A 45 -13.72 6.66 30.35
CA PRO A 45 -13.56 7.65 29.28
C PRO A 45 -12.14 8.22 29.24
N THR A 46 -11.57 8.37 28.03
CA THR A 46 -10.27 9.00 27.85
C THR A 46 -10.33 10.48 28.24
N THR A 47 -9.30 10.93 28.96
CA THR A 47 -9.13 12.33 29.36
C THR A 47 -8.16 13.05 28.41
N THR A 48 -8.16 14.38 28.42
CA THR A 48 -7.22 15.20 27.64
C THR A 48 -5.76 14.95 28.02
N ASN A 49 -5.52 14.48 29.27
CA ASN A 49 -4.20 14.07 29.75
C ASN A 49 -4.15 12.54 29.89
N PRO A 50 -3.47 11.81 28.98
CA PRO A 50 -3.38 10.35 29.01
C PRO A 50 -2.85 9.77 30.32
N SER A 51 -1.91 10.47 30.99
CA SER A 51 -1.31 10.00 32.23
C SER A 51 -2.33 9.89 33.39
N LEU A 52 -3.36 10.72 33.38
CA LEU A 52 -4.43 10.63 34.37
C LEU A 52 -5.29 9.38 34.15
N GLY A 53 -5.63 9.07 32.91
CA GLY A 53 -6.36 7.85 32.53
C GLY A 53 -5.59 6.58 32.89
N ILE A 54 -4.28 6.55 32.63
CA ILE A 54 -3.41 5.43 33.00
C ILE A 54 -3.35 5.25 34.50
N ASN A 55 -3.14 6.35 35.24
CA ASN A 55 -3.09 6.32 36.72
C ASN A 55 -4.40 5.82 37.30
N ASP A 56 -5.53 6.32 36.81
CA ASP A 56 -6.86 5.95 37.30
C ASP A 56 -7.16 4.48 37.03
N ALA A 57 -6.87 4.01 35.81
CA ALA A 57 -7.09 2.62 35.44
C ALA A 57 -6.27 1.67 36.33
N ILE A 58 -4.96 1.90 36.48
CA ILE A 58 -4.09 1.05 37.30
C ILE A 58 -4.52 1.09 38.80
N THR A 59 -4.77 2.29 39.35
CA THR A 59 -5.19 2.46 40.72
C THR A 59 -6.49 1.71 41.02
N THR A 60 -7.49 1.89 40.17
CA THR A 60 -8.80 1.23 40.32
C THR A 60 -8.69 -0.29 40.25
N MET A 61 -7.92 -0.83 39.29
CA MET A 61 -7.69 -2.27 39.20
C MET A 61 -6.98 -2.83 40.44
N PHE A 62 -5.95 -2.15 40.94
CA PHE A 62 -5.17 -2.60 42.10
C PHE A 62 -6.00 -2.59 43.38
N GLN A 63 -6.82 -1.54 43.56
CA GLN A 63 -7.74 -1.46 44.71
C GLN A 63 -8.82 -2.54 44.66
N SER A 64 -9.40 -2.77 43.46
CA SER A 64 -10.51 -3.74 43.32
C SER A 64 -10.07 -5.19 43.52
N ALA A 65 -8.82 -5.53 43.24
CA ALA A 65 -8.30 -6.89 43.34
C ALA A 65 -7.21 -7.07 44.39
N ASN A 66 -6.94 -6.02 45.22
CA ASN A 66 -5.92 -5.99 46.28
C ASN A 66 -4.54 -6.46 45.78
N ILE A 67 -4.05 -5.80 44.68
CA ILE A 67 -2.78 -6.16 44.02
C ILE A 67 -1.63 -5.35 44.62
N GLU A 68 -0.59 -6.05 45.06
CA GLU A 68 0.66 -5.43 45.50
C GLU A 68 1.56 -5.07 44.30
N PRO A 69 2.15 -3.86 44.28
CA PRO A 69 3.03 -3.42 43.15
C PRO A 69 4.21 -4.36 42.88
N ASP A 70 4.76 -5.00 43.86
CA ASP A 70 5.88 -5.93 43.75
C ASP A 70 5.55 -7.22 42.98
N HIS A 71 4.28 -7.54 42.81
CA HIS A 71 3.86 -8.71 42.02
C HIS A 71 3.79 -8.42 40.53
N VAL A 72 3.95 -7.17 40.10
CA VAL A 72 3.84 -6.77 38.69
C VAL A 72 5.17 -6.95 37.96
N ALA A 73 5.16 -7.73 36.89
CA ALA A 73 6.31 -8.02 36.03
C ALA A 73 6.50 -6.95 34.94
N SER A 74 5.41 -6.40 34.39
CA SER A 74 5.48 -5.38 33.35
C SER A 74 4.19 -4.56 33.27
N VAL A 75 4.34 -3.35 32.73
CA VAL A 75 3.22 -2.51 32.26
C VAL A 75 3.40 -2.30 30.77
N THR A 76 2.38 -2.64 29.96
CA THR A 76 2.39 -2.43 28.52
C THR A 76 1.28 -1.45 28.15
N ILE A 77 1.63 -0.43 27.35
CA ILE A 77 0.70 0.65 26.97
C ILE A 77 0.49 0.62 25.45
N GLY A 78 -0.77 0.54 25.04
CA GLY A 78 -1.23 0.84 23.69
C GLY A 78 -1.61 2.32 23.59
N THR A 79 -1.29 2.96 22.46
CA THR A 79 -1.63 4.38 22.28
C THR A 79 -1.73 4.76 20.81
N THR A 80 -2.71 5.60 20.49
CA THR A 80 -2.91 6.23 19.19
C THR A 80 -2.49 7.70 19.16
N HIS A 81 -1.85 8.22 20.22
CA HIS A 81 -1.51 9.66 20.35
C HIS A 81 -0.57 10.14 19.24
N PHE A 82 0.38 9.31 18.83
CA PHE A 82 1.37 9.72 17.84
C PHE A 82 0.77 9.81 16.44
N VAL A 83 -0.06 8.84 16.06
CA VAL A 83 -0.76 8.88 14.78
C VAL A 83 -1.75 10.03 14.70
N ASN A 84 -2.44 10.33 15.81
CA ASN A 84 -3.38 11.43 15.85
C ASN A 84 -2.69 12.79 15.60
N ALA A 85 -1.47 13.00 16.11
CA ALA A 85 -0.71 14.23 15.83
C ALA A 85 -0.46 14.44 14.34
N VAL A 86 -0.20 13.36 13.61
CA VAL A 86 0.01 13.39 12.15
C VAL A 86 -1.31 13.59 11.41
N VAL A 87 -2.35 12.83 11.74
CA VAL A 87 -3.67 12.91 11.08
C VAL A 87 -4.33 14.27 11.31
N GLU A 88 -4.20 14.82 12.52
CA GLU A 88 -4.73 16.14 12.91
C GLU A 88 -3.85 17.30 12.37
N ARG A 89 -2.67 17.00 11.81
CA ARG A 89 -1.71 18.01 11.32
C ARG A 89 -1.34 19.04 12.39
N ASP A 90 -1.10 18.55 13.60
CA ASP A 90 -0.88 19.39 14.77
C ASP A 90 0.53 20.00 14.75
N VAL A 91 0.61 21.26 14.30
CA VAL A 91 1.88 22.03 14.20
C VAL A 91 2.63 22.20 15.51
N ALA A 92 1.98 22.03 16.65
CA ALA A 92 2.64 22.10 17.95
C ALA A 92 3.35 20.80 18.32
N ARG A 93 2.89 19.68 17.79
CA ARG A 93 3.42 18.33 18.05
C ARG A 93 4.36 17.84 16.94
N LEU A 94 4.33 18.48 15.77
CA LEU A 94 5.16 18.14 14.61
C LEU A 94 6.36 19.07 14.51
N SER A 95 7.54 18.52 14.27
CA SER A 95 8.80 19.25 14.14
C SER A 95 9.24 19.36 12.68
N LYS A 96 9.97 20.44 12.34
CA LYS A 96 10.68 20.56 11.06
C LYS A 96 11.78 19.51 10.96
N VAL A 97 11.91 18.90 9.78
CA VAL A 97 12.87 17.85 9.47
C VAL A 97 13.76 18.29 8.30
N ALA A 98 15.06 18.01 8.41
CA ALA A 98 15.99 18.07 7.29
C ALA A 98 16.21 16.67 6.72
N VAL A 99 16.25 16.52 5.40
CA VAL A 99 16.44 15.25 4.70
C VAL A 99 17.74 15.26 3.93
N LEU A 100 18.65 14.35 4.25
CA LEU A 100 19.91 14.18 3.55
C LEU A 100 19.90 12.83 2.81
N ARG A 101 19.92 12.88 1.49
CA ARG A 101 19.93 11.68 0.64
C ARG A 101 21.35 11.30 0.25
N LEU A 102 21.76 10.07 0.58
CA LEU A 102 22.99 9.46 0.08
C LEU A 102 22.65 8.72 -1.21
N CYS A 103 22.72 9.41 -2.34
CA CYS A 103 22.14 8.92 -3.60
C CYS A 103 23.01 9.16 -4.85
N GLY A 104 24.19 9.78 -4.70
CA GLY A 104 25.03 10.12 -5.85
C GLY A 104 24.27 10.95 -6.91
N PRO A 105 24.29 10.56 -8.20
CA PRO A 105 23.62 11.30 -9.28
C PRO A 105 22.13 11.04 -9.38
N PHE A 106 21.59 10.10 -8.59
CA PHE A 106 20.22 9.63 -8.67
C PHE A 106 19.24 10.49 -7.86
N SER A 107 17.93 10.23 -8.06
CA SER A 107 16.82 10.81 -7.26
C SER A 107 16.61 12.33 -7.37
N LYS A 108 17.37 13.04 -8.21
CA LYS A 108 17.36 14.52 -8.27
C LYS A 108 16.06 15.12 -8.82
N HIS A 109 15.32 14.36 -9.62
CA HIS A 109 14.06 14.82 -10.22
C HIS A 109 12.83 14.56 -9.35
N ILE A 110 13.00 13.87 -8.23
CA ILE A 110 11.93 13.49 -7.28
C ILE A 110 12.35 13.96 -5.88
N PRO A 111 12.14 15.25 -5.51
CA PRO A 111 12.50 15.76 -4.20
C PRO A 111 11.73 15.09 -3.07
N PRO A 112 12.21 15.14 -1.80
CA PRO A 112 11.49 14.61 -0.65
C PRO A 112 10.10 15.24 -0.49
N CYS A 113 9.14 14.45 0.00
CA CYS A 113 7.75 14.87 0.25
C CYS A 113 7.02 15.40 -0.99
N ILE A 114 7.41 14.98 -2.18
CA ILE A 114 6.84 15.48 -3.45
C ILE A 114 5.36 15.08 -3.64
N ASP A 115 4.98 13.92 -3.11
CA ASP A 115 3.65 13.31 -3.16
C ASP A 115 2.78 13.62 -1.94
N TRP A 116 3.34 14.34 -0.96
CA TRP A 116 2.64 14.69 0.26
C TRP A 116 1.56 15.77 0.02
N PRO A 117 0.48 15.78 0.84
CA PRO A 117 -0.38 16.95 0.94
C PRO A 117 0.44 18.21 1.23
N GLU A 118 0.13 19.31 0.54
CA GLU A 118 0.94 20.51 0.57
C GLU A 118 1.11 21.09 1.98
N ASP A 119 0.05 21.09 2.75
CA ASP A 119 0.05 21.53 4.14
C ASP A 119 0.98 20.68 5.03
N MET A 120 0.99 19.36 4.86
CA MET A 120 1.91 18.47 5.58
C MET A 120 3.36 18.70 5.18
N ARG A 121 3.62 18.87 3.89
CA ARG A 121 4.95 19.21 3.38
C ARG A 121 5.45 20.53 3.97
N GLU A 122 4.60 21.57 3.99
CA GLU A 122 4.93 22.86 4.60
C GLU A 122 5.19 22.77 6.10
N ILE A 123 4.45 21.95 6.83
CA ILE A 123 4.64 21.78 8.28
C ILE A 123 5.97 21.08 8.58
N ILE A 124 6.33 20.03 7.83
CA ILE A 124 7.40 19.09 8.21
C ILE A 124 8.71 19.35 7.47
N LEU A 125 8.70 19.55 6.14
CA LEU A 125 9.94 19.69 5.39
C LEU A 125 10.59 21.06 5.65
N GLY A 126 11.79 21.07 6.25
CA GLY A 126 12.55 22.30 6.53
C GLY A 126 13.76 22.49 5.62
N HIS A 127 14.39 21.39 5.20
CA HIS A 127 15.55 21.41 4.32
C HIS A 127 15.76 20.05 3.67
N TYR A 128 16.38 19.99 2.50
CA TYR A 128 16.92 18.75 1.95
C TYR A 128 18.18 18.97 1.12
N ALA A 129 18.98 17.91 1.01
CA ALA A 129 20.17 17.92 0.15
C ALA A 129 20.41 16.52 -0.43
N LEU A 130 20.98 16.49 -1.63
CA LEU A 130 21.44 15.29 -2.33
C LEU A 130 22.95 15.22 -2.20
N LEU A 131 23.47 14.13 -1.65
CA LEU A 131 24.88 13.97 -1.29
C LEU A 131 25.45 12.73 -1.97
N LYS A 132 26.78 12.68 -2.06
CA LYS A 132 27.49 11.48 -2.44
C LYS A 132 27.17 10.36 -1.46
N GLY A 133 27.10 9.15 -1.97
CA GLY A 133 26.75 7.92 -1.24
C GLY A 133 25.83 7.01 -2.04
N GLY A 134 25.30 6.01 -1.36
CA GLY A 134 24.42 5.00 -1.92
C GLY A 134 25.16 3.77 -2.42
N LEU A 135 24.42 2.69 -2.52
CA LEU A 135 24.89 1.39 -2.99
C LEU A 135 24.12 0.94 -4.23
N GLU A 136 24.71 0.05 -5.01
CA GLU A 136 24.01 -0.76 -5.99
C GLU A 136 23.33 -1.96 -5.31
N VAL A 137 22.46 -2.65 -6.05
CA VAL A 137 21.71 -3.81 -5.53
C VAL A 137 22.59 -4.99 -5.07
N ASP A 138 23.84 -5.02 -5.51
CA ASP A 138 24.83 -6.04 -5.11
C ASP A 138 25.69 -5.62 -3.91
N GLY A 139 25.46 -4.42 -3.39
CA GLY A 139 26.20 -3.84 -2.27
C GLY A 139 27.46 -3.08 -2.68
N SER A 140 27.78 -2.99 -3.96
CA SER A 140 28.89 -2.14 -4.44
C SER A 140 28.55 -0.66 -4.29
N LEU A 141 29.56 0.20 -4.17
CA LEU A 141 29.39 1.63 -3.95
C LEU A 141 28.93 2.33 -5.24
N ILE A 142 27.83 3.11 -5.18
CA ILE A 142 27.57 4.18 -6.14
C ILE A 142 28.62 5.26 -5.96
N SER A 143 28.81 5.71 -4.73
CA SER A 143 29.91 6.59 -4.31
C SER A 143 30.13 6.45 -2.80
N ASP A 144 31.32 6.86 -2.34
CA ASP A 144 31.56 6.96 -0.89
C ASP A 144 30.96 8.24 -0.33
N VAL A 145 30.70 8.22 0.98
CA VAL A 145 30.18 9.36 1.73
C VAL A 145 31.23 10.48 1.80
N ASP A 146 30.84 11.71 1.47
CA ASP A 146 31.70 12.90 1.54
C ASP A 146 31.43 13.67 2.83
N GLU A 147 32.39 13.64 3.76
CA GLU A 147 32.28 14.32 5.05
C GLU A 147 32.16 15.85 4.88
N GLY A 148 32.84 16.42 3.87
CA GLY A 148 32.80 17.86 3.58
C GLY A 148 31.41 18.32 3.19
N GLU A 149 30.75 17.60 2.26
CA GLU A 149 29.37 17.87 1.86
C GLU A 149 28.42 17.78 3.06
N ILE A 150 28.55 16.77 3.92
CA ILE A 150 27.69 16.61 5.11
C ILE A 150 27.90 17.80 6.07
N ARG A 151 29.14 18.22 6.35
CA ARG A 151 29.43 19.33 7.24
C ARG A 151 28.90 20.65 6.73
N GLU A 152 28.92 20.87 5.41
CA GLU A 152 28.29 22.02 4.79
C GLU A 152 26.78 22.07 5.06
N GLN A 153 26.10 20.94 4.86
CA GLN A 153 24.66 20.85 5.14
C GLN A 153 24.37 21.01 6.63
N CYS A 154 25.21 20.51 7.53
CA CYS A 154 25.07 20.71 8.96
C CYS A 154 25.08 22.20 9.35
N ALA A 155 25.91 23.04 8.69
CA ALA A 155 25.89 24.49 8.92
C ALA A 155 24.54 25.09 8.54
N ILE A 156 24.00 24.73 7.37
CA ILE A 156 22.69 25.24 6.88
C ILE A 156 21.55 24.79 7.81
N ILE A 157 21.55 23.52 8.22
CA ILE A 157 20.54 22.93 9.11
C ILE A 157 20.53 23.65 10.45
N ARG A 158 21.71 23.91 11.02
CA ARG A 158 21.87 24.64 12.28
C ARG A 158 21.37 26.09 12.17
N ASP A 159 21.73 26.79 11.07
CA ASP A 159 21.30 28.17 10.83
C ASP A 159 19.79 28.29 10.66
N LYS A 160 19.13 27.25 10.12
CA LYS A 160 17.66 27.12 10.05
C LYS A 160 17.01 26.71 11.38
N GLY A 161 17.77 26.39 12.42
CA GLY A 161 17.26 25.94 13.72
C GLY A 161 16.59 24.57 13.69
N ILE A 162 16.86 23.74 12.67
CA ILE A 162 16.28 22.39 12.55
C ILE A 162 17.07 21.45 13.46
N ARG A 163 16.32 20.63 14.25
CA ARG A 163 16.89 19.70 15.22
C ARG A 163 16.63 18.22 14.89
N SER A 164 15.91 17.92 13.83
CA SER A 164 15.64 16.56 13.39
C SER A 164 16.15 16.38 11.96
N VAL A 165 17.01 15.38 11.76
CA VAL A 165 17.63 15.06 10.47
C VAL A 165 17.37 13.62 10.12
N VAL A 166 16.91 13.38 8.89
CA VAL A 166 16.77 12.05 8.29
C VAL A 166 17.90 11.84 7.30
N ILE A 167 18.54 10.70 7.35
CA ILE A 167 19.48 10.23 6.35
C ILE A 167 18.82 9.07 5.60
N ASN A 168 18.76 9.14 4.29
CA ASN A 168 18.16 8.14 3.43
C ASN A 168 19.12 7.74 2.30
N GLY A 169 19.72 6.55 2.40
CA GLY A 169 20.66 6.03 1.41
C GLY A 169 20.02 5.08 0.42
N VAL A 170 20.42 5.15 -0.85
CA VAL A 170 20.02 4.16 -1.87
C VAL A 170 20.55 2.80 -1.42
N PHE A 171 19.68 1.81 -1.36
CA PHE A 171 19.93 0.46 -0.86
C PHE A 171 20.51 0.39 0.57
N SER A 172 20.29 1.41 1.41
CA SER A 172 20.78 1.39 2.80
C SER A 172 20.28 0.19 3.63
N PRO A 173 19.07 -0.39 3.43
CA PRO A 173 18.66 -1.58 4.19
C PRO A 173 19.54 -2.82 3.98
N ILE A 174 20.27 -2.91 2.87
CA ILE A 174 21.21 -4.01 2.63
C ILE A 174 22.67 -3.64 2.99
N ASP A 175 22.91 -2.40 3.41
CA ASP A 175 24.23 -1.90 3.81
C ASP A 175 24.63 -2.46 5.18
N THR A 176 25.42 -3.52 5.17
CA THR A 176 25.99 -4.13 6.38
C THR A 176 27.51 -3.87 6.51
N ALA A 177 28.19 -3.54 5.40
CA ALA A 177 29.63 -3.39 5.34
C ALA A 177 30.06 -1.92 5.43
N GLU A 178 29.52 -1.06 4.60
CA GLU A 178 29.94 0.34 4.44
C GLU A 178 29.34 1.25 5.51
N ARG A 179 28.18 0.92 6.04
CA ARG A 179 27.48 1.63 7.11
C ARG A 179 27.37 3.13 6.83
N GLN A 180 26.96 3.48 5.62
CA GLN A 180 26.98 4.86 5.13
C GLN A 180 26.06 5.78 5.92
N GLU A 181 24.83 5.35 6.23
CA GLU A 181 23.90 6.16 7.03
C GLU A 181 24.43 6.40 8.44
N GLU A 182 25.02 5.38 9.09
CA GLU A 182 25.57 5.54 10.44
C GLU A 182 26.81 6.44 10.43
N ARG A 183 27.70 6.29 9.46
CA ARG A 183 28.87 7.18 9.30
C ARG A 183 28.42 8.63 9.14
N ALA A 184 27.43 8.89 8.29
CA ALA A 184 26.84 10.21 8.12
C ALA A 184 26.17 10.71 9.41
N ALA A 185 25.44 9.85 10.12
CA ALA A 185 24.82 10.17 11.40
C ALA A 185 25.83 10.60 12.46
N ASP A 186 26.97 9.92 12.54
CA ASP A 186 28.03 10.25 13.51
C ASP A 186 28.66 11.63 13.20
N ILE A 187 28.85 11.97 11.91
CA ILE A 187 29.31 13.30 11.48
C ILE A 187 28.31 14.38 11.88
N ILE A 188 27.00 14.14 11.66
CA ILE A 188 25.94 15.10 11.98
C ILE A 188 25.84 15.32 13.49
N ARG A 189 25.84 14.26 14.30
CA ARG A 189 25.81 14.32 15.77
C ARG A 189 26.99 15.11 16.32
N ALA A 190 28.17 14.94 15.74
CA ALA A 190 29.37 15.68 16.12
C ALA A 190 29.28 17.16 15.71
N ALA A 191 28.68 17.48 14.55
CA ALA A 191 28.57 18.84 14.05
C ALA A 191 27.41 19.65 14.67
N ILE A 192 26.31 18.98 15.06
CA ILE A 192 25.12 19.59 15.66
C ILE A 192 24.77 18.83 16.94
N PRO A 193 25.41 19.14 18.07
CA PRO A 193 25.10 18.49 19.36
C PRO A 193 23.62 18.64 19.73
N GLY A 194 23.02 17.53 20.19
CA GLY A 194 21.60 17.49 20.55
C GLY A 194 20.62 17.40 19.35
N CYS A 195 21.13 17.17 18.15
CA CYS A 195 20.31 16.88 16.97
C CYS A 195 19.83 15.43 17.00
N ASP A 196 18.55 15.22 16.68
CA ASP A 196 17.97 13.92 16.44
C ASP A 196 18.31 13.45 15.02
N VAL A 197 19.02 12.35 14.91
CA VAL A 197 19.41 11.80 13.61
C VAL A 197 18.77 10.43 13.42
N VAL A 198 17.96 10.30 12.40
CA VAL A 198 17.23 9.08 12.03
C VAL A 198 17.86 8.48 10.77
N CYS A 199 18.37 7.28 10.88
CA CYS A 199 18.78 6.47 9.73
C CYS A 199 17.52 5.80 9.15
N SER A 200 17.27 5.94 7.85
CA SER A 200 16.05 5.45 7.22
C SER A 200 15.90 3.93 7.33
N LYS A 201 17.01 3.20 7.25
CA LYS A 201 17.05 1.74 7.34
C LYS A 201 16.60 1.17 8.69
N ASP A 202 16.65 1.97 9.77
CA ASP A 202 16.16 1.57 11.09
C ASP A 202 14.64 1.68 11.19
N VAL A 203 14.02 2.47 10.30
CA VAL A 203 12.59 2.76 10.32
C VAL A 203 11.80 1.80 9.43
N ALA A 204 12.23 1.63 8.17
CA ALA A 204 11.49 0.86 7.18
C ALA A 204 12.43 0.12 6.21
N ASN A 205 11.83 -0.68 5.32
CA ASN A 205 12.51 -1.63 4.44
C ASN A 205 12.82 -1.05 3.04
N LEU A 206 13.12 -1.92 2.07
CA LEU A 206 13.37 -1.54 0.67
C LEU A 206 12.16 -0.80 0.05
N GLY A 207 12.42 0.30 -0.63
CA GLY A 207 11.48 1.26 -1.20
C GLY A 207 11.88 2.67 -0.78
N PHE A 208 12.67 3.35 -1.63
CA PHE A 208 13.38 4.59 -1.28
C PHE A 208 12.47 5.70 -0.78
N LEU A 209 11.37 6.00 -1.53
CA LEU A 209 10.44 7.09 -1.16
C LEU A 209 9.62 6.74 0.06
N GLU A 210 9.07 5.54 0.10
CA GLU A 210 8.21 5.09 1.18
C GLU A 210 8.98 4.92 2.50
N ARG A 211 10.26 4.50 2.43
CA ARG A 211 11.16 4.45 3.58
C ARG A 211 11.52 5.86 4.05
N GLU A 212 11.81 6.76 3.11
CA GLU A 212 12.05 8.16 3.41
C GLU A 212 10.84 8.81 4.09
N ASN A 213 9.65 8.61 3.54
CA ASN A 213 8.40 9.13 4.08
C ASN A 213 8.19 8.66 5.53
N ALA A 214 8.38 7.37 5.78
CA ALA A 214 8.29 6.82 7.13
C ALA A 214 9.35 7.43 8.07
N ALA A 215 10.58 7.59 7.62
CA ALA A 215 11.66 8.17 8.41
C ALA A 215 11.41 9.66 8.71
N ILE A 216 10.87 10.42 7.76
CA ILE A 216 10.52 11.84 7.95
C ILE A 216 9.38 11.98 8.96
N LEU A 217 8.31 11.17 8.85
CA LEU A 217 7.23 11.18 9.83
C LEU A 217 7.75 10.78 11.22
N ASN A 218 8.59 9.75 11.30
CA ASN A 218 9.23 9.36 12.56
C ASN A 218 10.02 10.53 13.18
N ALA A 219 10.86 11.18 12.38
CA ALA A 219 11.70 12.28 12.83
C ALA A 219 10.86 13.50 13.30
N SER A 220 9.73 13.74 12.64
CA SER A 220 8.86 14.90 12.95
C SER A 220 8.18 14.80 14.31
N ILE A 221 7.97 13.59 14.85
CA ILE A 221 7.25 13.36 16.11
C ILE A 221 8.16 12.97 17.27
N LEU A 222 9.47 12.89 17.12
CA LEU A 222 10.39 12.40 18.16
C LEU A 222 10.30 13.18 19.47
N LEU A 223 10.25 14.50 19.39
CA LEU A 223 10.15 15.37 20.59
C LEU A 223 8.84 15.10 21.34
N PHE A 224 7.73 15.04 20.62
CA PHE A 224 6.41 14.74 21.18
C PHE A 224 6.37 13.33 21.79
N ALA A 225 6.96 12.35 21.12
CA ALA A 225 6.99 10.97 21.58
C ALA A 225 7.76 10.83 22.90
N ARG A 226 8.94 11.44 23.02
CA ARG A 226 9.72 11.43 24.27
C ARG A 226 8.94 12.03 25.44
N LYS A 227 8.34 13.19 25.24
CA LYS A 227 7.48 13.84 26.24
C LYS A 227 6.32 12.93 26.67
N THR A 228 5.61 12.37 25.70
CA THR A 228 4.44 11.52 25.93
C THR A 228 4.81 10.25 26.68
N ILE A 229 5.86 9.53 26.24
CA ILE A 229 6.28 8.28 26.88
C ILE A 229 6.76 8.54 28.32
N ARG A 230 7.48 9.65 28.56
CA ARG A 230 7.84 10.06 29.91
C ARG A 230 6.60 10.28 30.78
N SER A 231 5.56 10.95 30.24
CA SER A 231 4.30 11.16 30.92
C SER A 231 3.56 9.86 31.27
N PHE A 232 3.78 8.79 30.51
CA PHE A 232 3.26 7.46 30.83
C PHE A 232 4.07 6.77 31.93
N GLN A 233 5.38 6.96 31.97
CA GLN A 233 6.26 6.34 32.97
C GLN A 233 6.10 6.95 34.38
N GLU A 234 5.82 8.27 34.48
CA GLU A 234 5.71 8.95 35.75
C GLU A 234 4.61 8.42 36.69
N PRO A 235 3.34 8.21 36.27
CA PRO A 235 2.31 7.63 37.11
C PRO A 235 2.67 6.24 37.61
N ILE A 236 3.25 5.41 36.75
CA ILE A 236 3.66 4.04 37.05
C ILE A 236 4.68 4.04 38.22
N ARG A 237 5.68 4.93 38.15
CA ARG A 237 6.66 5.09 39.24
C ARG A 237 6.04 5.62 40.54
N LYS A 238 5.12 6.59 40.43
CA LYS A 238 4.42 7.15 41.62
C LYS A 238 3.57 6.10 42.33
N LEU A 239 3.07 5.09 41.59
CA LEU A 239 2.36 3.94 42.18
C LEU A 239 3.29 2.87 42.78
N GLY A 240 4.61 3.10 42.81
CA GLY A 240 5.59 2.17 43.39
C GLY A 240 5.92 0.98 42.46
N LEU A 241 5.53 1.04 41.22
CA LEU A 241 5.85 -0.02 40.25
C LEU A 241 7.29 0.10 39.74
N HIS A 242 8.11 -0.91 40.03
CA HIS A 242 9.51 -1.00 39.63
C HIS A 242 9.69 -2.07 38.53
N CYS A 243 8.90 -2.00 37.47
CA CYS A 243 8.91 -2.93 36.35
C CYS A 243 9.10 -2.18 35.02
N PRO A 244 9.52 -2.87 33.92
CA PRO A 244 9.65 -2.26 32.64
C PRO A 244 8.29 -1.78 32.09
N VAL A 245 8.34 -0.64 31.38
CA VAL A 245 7.22 -0.08 30.64
C VAL A 245 7.45 -0.30 29.14
N PHE A 246 6.51 -0.98 28.52
CA PHE A 246 6.53 -1.26 27.09
C PHE A 246 5.43 -0.49 26.36
N ILE A 247 5.66 -0.24 25.07
CA ILE A 247 4.67 0.33 24.16
C ILE A 247 4.39 -0.70 23.07
N THR A 248 3.14 -0.90 22.69
CA THR A 248 2.75 -1.84 21.63
C THR A 248 3.02 -1.28 20.26
N GLN A 249 3.45 -2.17 19.33
CA GLN A 249 3.77 -1.88 17.94
C GLN A 249 2.61 -2.18 16.98
N ASN A 250 2.76 -1.73 15.73
CA ASN A 250 1.83 -1.95 14.63
C ASN A 250 1.58 -3.44 14.35
N ASP A 251 2.56 -4.29 14.58
CA ASP A 251 2.48 -5.74 14.32
C ASP A 251 1.97 -6.56 15.53
N GLY A 252 1.60 -5.90 16.62
CA GLY A 252 1.13 -6.53 17.86
C GLY A 252 2.24 -7.02 18.76
N THR A 253 3.45 -6.56 18.56
CA THR A 253 4.60 -6.81 19.44
C THR A 253 4.92 -5.58 20.31
N ILE A 254 5.93 -5.64 21.17
CA ILE A 254 6.26 -4.59 22.11
C ILE A 254 7.63 -3.98 21.86
N LEU A 255 7.76 -2.69 22.14
CA LEU A 255 9.03 -1.95 22.26
C LEU A 255 9.25 -1.52 23.72
N SER A 256 10.49 -1.47 24.16
CA SER A 256 10.84 -0.72 25.38
C SER A 256 10.48 0.76 25.19
N GLY A 257 10.25 1.48 26.28
CA GLY A 257 9.98 2.91 26.23
C GLY A 257 11.05 3.69 25.47
N ASP A 258 12.33 3.34 25.65
CA ASP A 258 13.46 3.98 24.95
C ASP A 258 13.43 3.75 23.43
N MET A 259 13.08 2.54 23.01
CA MET A 259 12.95 2.22 21.57
C MET A 259 11.71 2.88 20.97
N ALA A 260 10.60 2.93 21.69
CA ALA A 260 9.40 3.64 21.25
C ALA A 260 9.64 5.16 21.13
N ALA A 261 10.48 5.74 22.00
CA ALA A 261 10.90 7.13 21.92
C ALA A 261 11.80 7.43 20.69
N LYS A 262 12.49 6.42 20.15
CA LYS A 262 13.31 6.52 18.93
C LYS A 262 12.51 6.19 17.65
N LEU A 263 11.55 5.27 17.76
CA LEU A 263 10.78 4.75 16.62
C LEU A 263 9.27 4.82 16.89
N PRO A 264 8.71 6.01 17.21
CA PRO A 264 7.28 6.16 17.52
C PRO A 264 6.36 5.78 16.36
N ILE A 265 6.82 5.88 15.12
CA ILE A 265 6.03 5.48 13.94
C ILE A 265 5.62 4.00 13.97
N ARG A 266 6.39 3.15 14.65
CA ARG A 266 6.05 1.73 14.81
C ARG A 266 4.84 1.47 15.71
N THR A 267 4.25 2.50 16.33
CA THR A 267 3.11 2.39 17.24
C THR A 267 1.80 2.90 16.65
N PHE A 268 1.79 3.37 15.40
CA PHE A 268 0.66 4.09 14.78
C PHE A 268 -0.62 3.25 14.65
N SER A 269 -0.50 1.94 14.44
CA SER A 269 -1.64 1.02 14.30
C SER A 269 -1.77 0.06 15.48
N SER A 270 -1.23 0.43 16.66
CA SER A 270 -1.20 -0.46 17.81
C SER A 270 -2.60 -0.77 18.40
N GLY A 271 -3.55 0.17 18.36
CA GLY A 271 -4.89 -0.02 18.92
C GLY A 271 -5.66 -1.20 18.30
N PRO A 272 -5.95 -1.18 16.98
CA PRO A 272 -6.61 -2.29 16.30
C PRO A 272 -5.84 -3.61 16.44
N THR A 273 -4.51 -3.55 16.40
CA THR A 273 -3.67 -4.74 16.55
C THR A 273 -3.76 -5.33 17.96
N ASN A 274 -3.83 -4.49 18.98
CA ASN A 274 -4.08 -4.94 20.34
C ASN A 274 -5.43 -5.64 20.47
N SER A 275 -6.49 -5.10 19.86
CA SER A 275 -7.81 -5.74 19.82
C SER A 275 -7.76 -7.12 19.19
N MET A 276 -7.04 -7.29 18.08
CA MET A 276 -6.84 -8.58 17.41
C MET A 276 -6.03 -9.55 18.29
N ARG A 277 -4.98 -9.09 18.92
CA ARG A 277 -4.15 -9.91 19.85
C ARG A 277 -4.93 -10.34 21.08
N GLY A 278 -5.72 -9.44 21.67
CA GLY A 278 -6.60 -9.77 22.79
C GLY A 278 -7.68 -10.76 22.39
N ALA A 279 -8.25 -10.60 21.20
CA ALA A 279 -9.17 -11.56 20.61
C ALA A 279 -8.52 -12.96 20.48
N ALA A 280 -7.29 -13.03 19.95
CA ALA A 280 -6.51 -14.25 19.88
C ALA A 280 -6.33 -14.92 21.23
N PHE A 281 -5.95 -14.15 22.25
CA PHE A 281 -5.77 -14.66 23.61
C PHE A 281 -7.06 -15.23 24.20
N LEU A 282 -8.18 -14.54 24.02
CA LEU A 282 -9.48 -15.00 24.50
C LEU A 282 -9.92 -16.33 23.84
N MET A 283 -9.41 -16.62 22.64
CA MET A 283 -9.73 -17.82 21.85
C MET A 283 -8.64 -18.90 21.85
N GLN A 284 -7.58 -18.78 22.65
CA GLN A 284 -6.31 -19.54 22.62
C GLN A 284 -6.39 -21.07 22.43
N ASN A 285 -7.49 -21.71 22.72
CA ASN A 285 -7.66 -23.17 22.53
C ASN A 285 -8.55 -23.54 21.32
N GLN A 286 -8.83 -22.58 20.42
CA GLN A 286 -9.71 -22.75 19.26
C GLN A 286 -9.11 -22.18 17.97
N LEU A 287 -7.79 -21.88 17.97
CA LEU A 287 -7.06 -21.26 16.87
C LEU A 287 -6.35 -22.31 16.00
N ASP A 288 -7.11 -23.22 15.40
CA ASP A 288 -6.59 -24.14 14.36
C ASP A 288 -6.87 -23.60 12.95
N GLU A 289 -7.54 -22.46 12.86
CA GLU A 289 -7.98 -21.80 11.62
C GLU A 289 -7.85 -20.27 11.72
N ASP A 290 -7.87 -19.59 10.58
CA ASP A 290 -7.89 -18.13 10.52
C ASP A 290 -9.20 -17.59 11.11
N ILE A 291 -9.15 -16.48 11.84
CA ILE A 291 -10.31 -15.86 12.50
C ILE A 291 -10.46 -14.41 12.06
N MET A 292 -11.66 -14.03 11.66
CA MET A 292 -12.02 -12.64 11.42
C MET A 292 -12.31 -11.93 12.74
N VAL A 293 -11.54 -10.90 13.07
CA VAL A 293 -11.78 -10.05 14.23
C VAL A 293 -12.50 -8.78 13.77
N VAL A 294 -13.63 -8.49 14.40
CA VAL A 294 -14.46 -7.32 14.15
C VAL A 294 -14.53 -6.51 15.43
N ASP A 295 -13.74 -5.44 15.49
CA ASP A 295 -13.69 -4.51 16.64
C ASP A 295 -14.65 -3.35 16.40
N ILE A 296 -15.78 -3.37 17.10
CA ILE A 296 -16.79 -2.31 17.02
C ILE A 296 -16.57 -1.34 18.17
N GLY A 297 -16.01 -0.19 17.82
CA GLY A 297 -15.76 0.90 18.76
C GLY A 297 -16.96 1.85 18.95
N GLY A 298 -16.67 3.04 19.46
CA GLY A 298 -17.66 4.12 19.58
C GLY A 298 -17.93 4.81 18.26
N THR A 299 -16.96 4.89 17.35
CA THR A 299 -17.02 5.67 16.09
C THR A 299 -16.88 4.79 14.86
N THR A 300 -15.93 3.84 14.87
CA THR A 300 -15.59 2.97 13.76
C THR A 300 -15.73 1.50 14.13
N THR A 301 -15.79 0.68 13.11
CA THR A 301 -15.58 -0.77 13.18
C THR A 301 -14.34 -1.10 12.38
N ASP A 302 -13.37 -1.73 13.04
CA ASP A 302 -12.12 -2.19 12.46
C ASP A 302 -12.17 -3.70 12.27
N VAL A 303 -11.95 -4.15 11.03
CA VAL A 303 -12.04 -5.57 10.67
C VAL A 303 -10.69 -6.04 10.14
N GLY A 304 -10.15 -7.09 10.73
CA GLY A 304 -8.89 -7.68 10.35
C GLY A 304 -8.89 -9.20 10.46
N LEU A 305 -8.02 -9.86 9.70
CA LEU A 305 -7.84 -11.29 9.76
C LEU A 305 -6.69 -11.65 10.70
N LEU A 306 -6.99 -12.51 11.67
CA LEU A 306 -6.02 -13.12 12.54
C LEU A 306 -5.67 -14.48 11.97
N LEU A 307 -4.41 -14.68 11.62
CA LEU A 307 -3.91 -15.95 11.09
C LEU A 307 -3.85 -17.03 12.16
N ALA A 308 -3.87 -18.31 11.77
CA ALA A 308 -3.78 -19.45 12.67
C ALA A 308 -2.54 -19.43 13.59
N ASN A 309 -1.45 -18.72 13.19
CA ASN A 309 -0.27 -18.51 14.03
C ASN A 309 -0.48 -17.47 15.15
N GLY A 310 -1.67 -16.84 15.23
CA GLY A 310 -2.04 -15.86 16.22
C GLY A 310 -1.52 -14.44 15.96
N PHE A 311 -1.03 -14.14 14.73
CA PHE A 311 -0.64 -12.80 14.30
C PHE A 311 -1.64 -12.21 13.31
N PRO A 312 -1.84 -10.88 13.32
CA PRO A 312 -2.63 -10.21 12.30
C PRO A 312 -2.00 -10.37 10.92
N ARG A 313 -2.85 -10.60 9.90
CA ARG A 313 -2.40 -10.51 8.51
C ARG A 313 -1.84 -9.13 8.24
N GLN A 314 -0.69 -9.05 7.57
CA GLN A 314 -0.03 -7.79 7.25
C GLN A 314 -0.45 -7.27 5.87
N GLN A 315 -0.43 -5.94 5.70
CA GLN A 315 -0.57 -5.30 4.39
C GLN A 315 0.60 -5.68 3.50
N ALA A 316 0.35 -5.84 2.19
CA ALA A 316 1.33 -6.49 1.32
C ALA A 316 2.50 -5.60 0.90
N ALA A 317 2.25 -4.35 0.51
CA ALA A 317 3.30 -3.55 -0.12
C ALA A 317 3.48 -2.18 0.53
N TYR A 318 2.40 -1.45 0.70
CA TYR A 318 2.44 -0.06 1.16
C TYR A 318 1.26 0.21 2.09
N SER A 319 1.47 1.09 3.06
CA SER A 319 0.41 1.67 3.88
C SER A 319 0.29 3.16 3.54
N ASP A 320 -0.94 3.68 3.57
CA ASP A 320 -1.20 5.11 3.48
C ASP A 320 -1.64 5.65 4.82
N LEU A 321 -1.07 6.78 5.22
CA LEU A 321 -1.48 7.50 6.41
C LEU A 321 -1.57 8.99 6.10
N ALA A 322 -2.74 9.56 6.26
CA ALA A 322 -3.00 10.97 6.02
C ALA A 322 -2.60 11.46 4.60
N GLY A 323 -2.70 10.56 3.60
CA GLY A 323 -2.28 10.79 2.22
C GLY A 323 -0.78 10.62 1.99
N ILE A 324 -0.06 9.99 2.90
CA ILE A 324 1.39 9.73 2.80
C ILE A 324 1.63 8.23 2.70
N ARG A 325 2.21 7.82 1.59
CA ARG A 325 2.55 6.42 1.29
C ARG A 325 3.83 6.01 2.01
N MET A 326 3.79 4.86 2.71
CA MET A 326 4.90 4.35 3.53
C MET A 326 5.14 2.87 3.32
N ASN A 327 6.34 2.42 3.67
CA ASN A 327 6.78 1.04 3.56
C ASN A 327 7.23 0.49 4.92
N PHE A 328 6.27 0.20 5.79
CA PHE A 328 6.53 -0.55 7.01
C PHE A 328 5.37 -1.50 7.32
N SER A 329 5.65 -2.48 8.17
CA SER A 329 4.66 -3.51 8.52
C SER A 329 3.49 -2.91 9.28
N CYS A 330 2.30 -2.94 8.67
CA CYS A 330 1.04 -2.62 9.28
C CYS A 330 0.06 -3.77 9.13
N PRO A 331 -0.82 -4.00 10.09
CA PRO A 331 -1.87 -4.99 9.93
C PRO A 331 -2.81 -4.60 8.78
N ASP A 332 -3.28 -5.60 8.06
CA ASP A 332 -4.30 -5.42 7.02
C ASP A 332 -5.67 -5.29 7.71
N ILE A 333 -6.08 -4.03 7.89
CA ILE A 333 -7.31 -3.68 8.59
C ILE A 333 -8.18 -2.82 7.68
N LYS A 334 -9.46 -3.14 7.62
CA LYS A 334 -10.48 -2.32 6.97
C LYS A 334 -11.35 -1.64 8.01
N SER A 335 -11.32 -0.31 8.02
CA SER A 335 -12.16 0.49 8.89
C SER A 335 -13.42 0.97 8.16
N ILE A 336 -14.57 0.87 8.83
CA ILE A 336 -15.85 1.41 8.34
C ILE A 336 -16.47 2.34 9.36
N GLY A 337 -17.19 3.39 8.90
CA GLY A 337 -17.89 4.34 9.76
C GLY A 337 -19.18 3.73 10.35
N LEU A 338 -19.00 2.81 11.28
CA LEU A 338 -20.05 2.15 12.05
C LEU A 338 -19.54 1.94 13.48
N GLY A 339 -20.21 2.46 14.47
CA GLY A 339 -19.89 2.29 15.90
C GLY A 339 -21.06 2.66 16.77
N GLY A 340 -20.91 2.56 18.09
CA GLY A 340 -21.96 2.86 19.05
C GLY A 340 -22.52 4.27 18.92
N GLY A 341 -21.65 5.24 18.63
CA GLY A 341 -22.00 6.65 18.44
C GLY A 341 -22.41 7.02 17.01
N SER A 342 -22.49 6.08 16.08
CA SER A 342 -22.92 6.37 14.71
C SER A 342 -24.31 6.99 14.68
N ILE A 343 -24.45 8.14 14.02
CA ILE A 343 -25.69 8.88 13.94
C ILE A 343 -26.64 8.13 13.00
N VAL A 344 -27.87 7.91 13.49
CA VAL A 344 -28.96 7.32 12.72
C VAL A 344 -29.90 8.42 12.24
N ARG A 345 -30.07 8.51 10.92
CA ARG A 345 -31.01 9.43 10.29
C ARG A 345 -32.13 8.62 9.68
N ASP A 346 -33.34 8.81 10.24
CA ASP A 346 -34.56 8.19 9.74
C ASP A 346 -35.21 9.14 8.76
N GLY A 347 -35.20 8.82 7.45
CA GLY A 347 -35.74 9.61 6.37
C GLY A 347 -36.26 8.72 5.25
N GLU A 348 -36.48 9.26 4.02
CA GLU A 348 -36.88 8.44 2.85
C GLU A 348 -35.93 7.25 2.64
N SER A 349 -34.64 7.45 2.89
CA SER A 349 -33.64 6.37 3.02
C SER A 349 -32.94 6.51 4.38
N MET A 350 -33.10 5.49 5.27
CA MET A 350 -32.40 5.46 6.54
C MET A 350 -30.89 5.32 6.33
N THR A 351 -30.11 6.13 7.09
CA THR A 351 -28.65 6.02 7.12
C THR A 351 -28.15 5.75 8.55
N VAL A 352 -27.07 4.93 8.68
CA VAL A 352 -26.37 4.62 9.93
C VAL A 352 -24.91 4.96 9.74
N GLY A 353 -24.42 6.03 10.37
CA GLY A 353 -23.09 6.58 10.08
C GLY A 353 -22.98 7.13 8.63
N PRO A 354 -21.76 7.50 8.16
CA PRO A 354 -20.47 7.41 8.89
C PRO A 354 -20.29 8.44 10.02
N ASP A 355 -21.12 9.51 10.05
CA ASP A 355 -21.05 10.51 11.11
C ASP A 355 -21.30 9.89 12.49
N SER A 356 -20.57 10.36 13.51
CA SER A 356 -20.65 9.83 14.86
C SER A 356 -20.54 10.96 15.90
N VAL A 357 -21.21 10.79 17.04
CA VAL A 357 -21.06 11.65 18.22
C VAL A 357 -19.73 11.39 18.95
N GLY A 358 -19.01 10.31 18.62
CA GLY A 358 -17.71 9.97 19.16
C GLY A 358 -17.70 9.88 20.69
N TYR A 359 -16.70 10.52 21.33
CA TYR A 359 -16.54 10.52 22.80
C TYR A 359 -17.68 11.21 23.55
N LYS A 360 -18.53 11.97 22.87
CA LYS A 360 -19.69 12.64 23.47
C LYS A 360 -20.92 11.73 23.56
N LEU A 361 -20.81 10.44 23.32
CA LEU A 361 -21.90 9.48 23.31
C LEU A 361 -22.78 9.60 24.56
N THR A 362 -22.17 9.66 25.77
CA THR A 362 -22.89 9.78 27.03
C THR A 362 -23.55 11.14 27.28
N GLN A 363 -23.26 12.14 26.45
CA GLN A 363 -23.82 13.49 26.53
C GLN A 363 -24.87 13.74 25.45
N GLU A 364 -24.66 13.21 24.25
CA GLU A 364 -25.45 13.53 23.06
C GLU A 364 -26.47 12.45 22.69
N ALA A 365 -26.24 11.18 23.03
CA ALA A 365 -27.18 10.11 22.69
C ALA A 365 -28.47 10.18 23.52
N VAL A 366 -29.60 9.86 22.92
CA VAL A 366 -30.93 9.96 23.52
C VAL A 366 -31.05 9.07 24.77
N VAL A 367 -30.50 7.87 24.75
CA VAL A 367 -30.53 6.90 25.86
C VAL A 367 -29.86 7.45 27.12
N PHE A 368 -29.01 8.47 27.00
CA PHE A 368 -28.34 9.17 28.09
C PHE A 368 -28.95 10.56 28.37
N GLY A 369 -30.04 10.93 27.69
CA GLY A 369 -30.75 12.20 27.86
C GLY A 369 -30.33 13.29 26.86
N GLY A 370 -29.52 12.96 25.85
CA GLY A 370 -29.18 13.84 24.72
C GLY A 370 -30.30 13.96 23.70
N LYS A 371 -29.95 14.46 22.50
CA LYS A 371 -30.91 14.74 21.42
C LYS A 371 -30.58 14.04 20.10
N THR A 372 -29.45 13.37 20.00
CA THR A 372 -28.98 12.75 18.76
C THR A 372 -29.27 11.25 18.78
N LEU A 373 -30.04 10.77 17.82
CA LEU A 373 -30.31 9.34 17.68
C LEU A 373 -29.04 8.62 17.17
N THR A 374 -28.58 7.63 17.93
CA THR A 374 -27.37 6.89 17.65
C THR A 374 -27.61 5.40 17.48
N ALA A 375 -26.62 4.66 16.98
CA ALA A 375 -26.69 3.21 16.89
C ALA A 375 -26.89 2.54 18.27
N THR A 376 -26.32 3.12 19.33
CA THR A 376 -26.55 2.66 20.72
C THR A 376 -28.02 2.80 21.12
N ASP A 377 -28.67 3.90 20.79
CA ASP A 377 -30.10 4.13 21.05
C ASP A 377 -30.97 3.08 20.35
N CYS A 378 -30.72 2.90 19.04
CA CYS A 378 -31.44 1.94 18.21
C CYS A 378 -31.25 0.49 18.69
N THR A 379 -30.04 0.15 19.14
CA THR A 379 -29.73 -1.18 19.70
C THR A 379 -30.49 -1.40 21.03
N SER A 380 -30.51 -0.40 21.93
CA SER A 380 -31.29 -0.46 23.18
C SER A 380 -32.79 -0.60 22.93
N LEU A 381 -33.33 -0.02 21.81
CA LEU A 381 -34.71 -0.26 21.39
C LEU A 381 -34.92 -1.67 20.87
N ALA A 382 -33.97 -2.15 20.04
CA ALA A 382 -34.07 -3.38 19.28
C ALA A 382 -33.91 -4.66 20.13
N ASP A 383 -33.20 -4.57 21.27
CA ASP A 383 -32.91 -5.70 22.16
C ASP A 383 -33.13 -5.32 23.63
N GLN A 384 -34.09 -6.03 24.29
CA GLN A 384 -34.39 -5.82 25.70
C GLN A 384 -33.29 -6.32 26.65
N GLY A 385 -32.41 -7.20 26.17
CA GLY A 385 -31.27 -7.71 26.95
C GLY A 385 -30.13 -6.69 27.08
N VAL A 386 -30.08 -5.67 26.21
CA VAL A 386 -29.03 -4.63 26.23
C VAL A 386 -29.39 -3.54 27.25
N GLN A 387 -28.67 -3.54 28.38
CA GLN A 387 -28.85 -2.57 29.44
C GLN A 387 -27.84 -1.41 29.33
N ILE A 388 -28.10 -0.47 28.42
CA ILE A 388 -27.29 0.73 28.21
C ILE A 388 -28.16 1.96 28.42
N GLY A 389 -27.77 2.84 29.35
CA GLY A 389 -28.48 4.08 29.65
C GLY A 389 -29.93 3.86 30.12
N ASN A 390 -30.80 4.82 29.83
CA ASN A 390 -32.21 4.75 30.21
C ASN A 390 -33.08 4.49 28.97
N ARG A 391 -33.44 3.23 28.75
CA ARG A 391 -34.26 2.79 27.60
C ARG A 391 -35.56 3.59 27.42
N LYS A 392 -36.18 4.05 28.52
CA LYS A 392 -37.43 4.81 28.44
C LYS A 392 -37.30 6.12 27.66
N LEU A 393 -36.10 6.67 27.56
CA LEU A 393 -35.85 7.91 26.80
C LEU A 393 -35.87 7.69 25.28
N VAL A 394 -35.65 6.48 24.82
CA VAL A 394 -35.61 6.13 23.39
C VAL A 394 -36.90 5.43 22.91
N GLU A 395 -37.82 5.10 23.83
CA GLU A 395 -39.12 4.52 23.51
C GLU A 395 -39.90 5.44 22.52
N GLY A 396 -40.26 4.87 21.36
CA GLY A 396 -40.94 5.62 20.31
C GLY A 396 -40.05 6.44 19.35
N ALA A 397 -38.71 6.42 19.53
CA ALA A 397 -37.78 7.09 18.61
C ALA A 397 -37.74 6.48 17.21
N LEU A 398 -38.07 5.19 17.08
CA LEU A 398 -38.23 4.48 15.80
C LEU A 398 -39.46 3.57 15.84
N SER A 399 -40.06 3.37 14.68
CA SER A 399 -41.09 2.35 14.47
C SER A 399 -40.45 0.94 14.42
N GLU A 400 -41.28 -0.11 14.52
CA GLU A 400 -40.82 -1.49 14.34
C GLU A 400 -40.18 -1.70 12.98
N GLU A 401 -40.71 -1.07 11.92
CA GLU A 401 -40.12 -1.07 10.59
C GLU A 401 -38.75 -0.35 10.57
N GLY A 402 -38.64 0.80 11.28
CA GLY A 402 -37.39 1.53 11.42
C GLY A 402 -36.32 0.71 12.13
N ILE A 403 -36.68 -0.03 13.20
CA ILE A 403 -35.78 -0.96 13.88
C ILE A 403 -35.32 -2.10 12.95
N ALA A 404 -36.25 -2.66 12.15
CA ALA A 404 -35.90 -3.71 11.18
C ALA A 404 -34.94 -3.19 10.09
N LYS A 405 -35.17 -1.98 9.57
CA LYS A 405 -34.30 -1.30 8.61
C LYS A 405 -32.89 -1.05 9.21
N PHE A 406 -32.84 -0.54 10.43
CA PHE A 406 -31.58 -0.34 11.16
C PHE A 406 -30.77 -1.63 11.24
N LYS A 407 -31.39 -2.72 11.74
CA LYS A 407 -30.75 -4.04 11.84
C LYS A 407 -30.22 -4.54 10.47
N SER A 408 -31.02 -4.38 9.41
CA SER A 408 -30.63 -4.77 8.05
C SER A 408 -29.44 -3.98 7.53
N ILE A 409 -29.40 -2.67 7.75
CA ILE A 409 -28.26 -1.81 7.33
C ILE A 409 -26.99 -2.20 8.07
N VAL A 410 -27.05 -2.37 9.39
CA VAL A 410 -25.89 -2.79 10.21
C VAL A 410 -25.39 -4.15 9.74
N LYS A 411 -26.30 -5.13 9.60
CA LYS A 411 -25.98 -6.49 9.12
C LYS A 411 -25.25 -6.43 7.77
N ARG A 412 -25.83 -5.76 6.78
CA ARG A 412 -25.25 -5.62 5.43
C ARG A 412 -23.88 -4.96 5.44
N LYS A 413 -23.66 -3.88 6.25
CA LYS A 413 -22.35 -3.23 6.35
C LYS A 413 -21.28 -4.16 6.91
N LEU A 414 -21.62 -4.94 7.95
CA LEU A 414 -20.69 -5.92 8.55
C LEU A 414 -20.42 -7.09 7.59
N GLU A 415 -21.43 -7.64 6.96
CA GLU A 415 -21.28 -8.72 5.98
C GLU A 415 -20.39 -8.29 4.79
N LYS A 416 -20.60 -7.09 4.26
CA LYS A 416 -19.78 -6.55 3.17
C LYS A 416 -18.30 -6.44 3.56
N VAL A 417 -17.97 -5.92 4.74
CA VAL A 417 -16.58 -5.77 5.16
C VAL A 417 -15.95 -7.10 5.52
N ILE A 418 -16.68 -8.04 6.11
CA ILE A 418 -16.22 -9.41 6.39
C ILE A 418 -15.87 -10.12 5.07
N ASP A 419 -16.76 -10.07 4.09
CA ASP A 419 -16.51 -10.66 2.78
C ASP A 419 -15.28 -10.06 2.09
N THR A 420 -15.14 -8.76 2.18
CA THR A 420 -13.94 -8.05 1.67
C THR A 420 -12.64 -8.54 2.30
N MET A 421 -12.66 -8.85 3.60
CA MET A 421 -11.45 -9.23 4.35
C MET A 421 -11.16 -10.73 4.33
N LYS A 422 -12.08 -11.56 3.91
CA LYS A 422 -11.87 -13.02 3.78
C LYS A 422 -10.74 -13.34 2.80
N THR A 423 -9.99 -14.39 3.10
CA THR A 423 -8.88 -14.88 2.27
C THR A 423 -9.24 -16.14 1.50
N SER A 424 -10.41 -16.70 1.76
CA SER A 424 -10.97 -17.86 1.05
C SER A 424 -12.48 -17.66 0.87
N PRO A 425 -13.13 -18.38 -0.05
CA PRO A 425 -14.57 -18.36 -0.19
C PRO A 425 -15.28 -19.06 0.98
N GLU A 426 -14.57 -19.85 1.75
CA GLU A 426 -15.11 -20.55 2.91
C GLU A 426 -15.52 -19.59 4.02
N ASP A 427 -16.56 -19.94 4.77
CA ASP A 427 -16.98 -19.16 5.92
C ASP A 427 -15.95 -19.28 7.05
N VAL A 428 -15.57 -18.14 7.63
CA VAL A 428 -14.58 -18.06 8.71
C VAL A 428 -15.24 -17.73 10.05
N PRO A 429 -14.69 -18.17 11.18
CA PRO A 429 -15.17 -17.72 12.48
C PRO A 429 -15.01 -16.19 12.60
N VAL A 430 -16.05 -15.52 13.09
CA VAL A 430 -16.07 -14.08 13.35
C VAL A 430 -16.08 -13.85 14.84
N LEU A 431 -15.12 -13.08 15.32
CA LEU A 431 -14.97 -12.70 16.72
C LEU A 431 -15.30 -11.21 16.89
N LEU A 432 -16.37 -10.92 17.60
CA LEU A 432 -16.81 -9.56 17.89
C LEU A 432 -16.17 -9.07 19.18
N VAL A 433 -15.43 -7.98 19.07
CA VAL A 433 -14.78 -7.28 20.20
C VAL A 433 -15.14 -5.81 20.21
N GLY A 434 -14.68 -5.08 21.21
CA GLY A 434 -14.95 -3.66 21.36
C GLY A 434 -16.27 -3.36 22.09
N GLY A 435 -16.41 -2.12 22.59
CA GLY A 435 -17.58 -1.68 23.38
C GLY A 435 -18.88 -1.63 22.58
N GLY A 436 -18.81 -1.49 21.24
CA GLY A 436 -19.95 -1.48 20.33
C GLY A 436 -20.37 -2.86 19.81
N ALA A 437 -19.73 -3.96 20.22
CA ALA A 437 -20.03 -5.30 19.76
C ALA A 437 -21.52 -5.73 19.96
N VAL A 438 -22.23 -5.05 20.84
CA VAL A 438 -23.67 -5.25 21.08
C VAL A 438 -24.54 -4.87 19.89
N ILE A 439 -24.03 -4.05 18.95
CA ILE A 439 -24.76 -3.60 17.75
C ILE A 439 -24.86 -4.72 16.72
N ALA A 440 -23.85 -5.60 16.67
CA ALA A 440 -23.74 -6.66 15.69
C ALA A 440 -24.76 -7.78 15.95
N PRO A 441 -25.40 -8.32 14.89
CA PRO A 441 -26.26 -9.48 15.00
C PRO A 441 -25.46 -10.77 15.34
N ASP A 442 -26.16 -11.80 15.81
CA ASP A 442 -25.54 -13.09 16.15
C ASP A 442 -25.30 -13.98 14.92
N GLU A 443 -25.87 -13.62 13.77
CA GLU A 443 -25.70 -14.33 12.50
C GLU A 443 -25.32 -13.36 11.39
N LEU A 444 -24.18 -13.63 10.75
CA LEU A 444 -23.62 -12.88 9.65
C LEU A 444 -23.29 -13.81 8.47
N GLN A 445 -23.64 -13.41 7.26
CA GLN A 445 -23.24 -14.15 6.06
C GLN A 445 -21.72 -14.10 5.89
N GLY A 446 -21.10 -15.20 5.50
CA GLY A 446 -19.65 -15.33 5.43
C GLY A 446 -18.99 -15.70 6.76
N ALA A 447 -19.76 -15.83 7.84
CA ALA A 447 -19.30 -16.28 9.13
C ALA A 447 -19.74 -17.71 9.41
N SER A 448 -18.79 -18.62 9.67
CA SER A 448 -19.10 -20.00 10.10
C SER A 448 -19.71 -20.03 11.51
N LYS A 449 -19.31 -19.10 12.36
CA LYS A 449 -19.85 -18.85 13.71
C LYS A 449 -19.54 -17.40 14.10
N VAL A 450 -20.41 -16.78 14.87
CA VAL A 450 -20.20 -15.45 15.48
C VAL A 450 -20.00 -15.63 16.98
N LEU A 451 -18.87 -15.13 17.49
CA LEU A 451 -18.45 -15.31 18.88
C LEU A 451 -18.31 -13.95 19.57
N LYS A 452 -18.85 -13.84 20.79
CA LYS A 452 -18.74 -12.66 21.66
C LYS A 452 -18.15 -13.12 23.01
N PRO A 453 -16.81 -13.26 23.16
CA PRO A 453 -16.23 -13.79 24.38
C PRO A 453 -16.43 -12.83 25.54
N ARG A 454 -16.42 -13.39 26.75
CA ARG A 454 -16.33 -12.59 27.96
C ARG A 454 -15.08 -11.73 27.91
N TRP A 455 -15.15 -10.48 28.37
CA TRP A 455 -14.08 -9.45 28.30
C TRP A 455 -13.74 -8.93 26.87
N SER A 456 -14.54 -9.24 25.87
CA SER A 456 -14.39 -8.68 24.53
C SER A 456 -14.35 -7.13 24.53
N GLY A 457 -15.00 -6.50 25.48
CA GLY A 457 -15.02 -5.03 25.63
C GLY A 457 -13.69 -4.39 26.08
N VAL A 458 -12.71 -5.18 26.54
CA VAL A 458 -11.33 -4.74 26.91
C VAL A 458 -10.26 -5.58 26.20
N ALA A 459 -10.61 -6.14 25.04
CA ALA A 459 -9.70 -6.97 24.25
C ALA A 459 -8.40 -6.23 23.89
N ASN A 460 -8.45 -4.93 23.62
CA ASN A 460 -7.29 -4.07 23.36
C ASN A 460 -6.29 -4.06 24.55
N ALA A 461 -6.75 -3.87 25.77
CA ALA A 461 -5.88 -3.94 26.95
C ALA A 461 -5.33 -5.35 27.21
N ILE A 462 -6.13 -6.40 26.93
CA ILE A 462 -5.68 -7.81 27.01
C ILE A 462 -4.57 -8.04 25.96
N GLY A 463 -4.73 -7.55 24.73
CA GLY A 463 -3.73 -7.65 23.68
C GLY A 463 -2.43 -6.96 24.05
N ALA A 464 -2.50 -5.78 24.66
CA ALA A 464 -1.33 -5.08 25.18
C ALA A 464 -0.61 -5.93 26.25
N ALA A 465 -1.34 -6.51 27.22
CA ALA A 465 -0.76 -7.35 28.27
C ALA A 465 -0.11 -8.65 27.77
N THR A 466 -0.55 -9.16 26.61
CA THR A 466 -0.09 -10.44 26.05
C THR A 466 0.84 -10.30 24.84
N ALA A 467 1.25 -9.08 24.51
CA ALA A 467 2.11 -8.81 23.37
C ALA A 467 3.51 -9.46 23.52
N ARG A 468 4.13 -9.76 22.36
CA ARG A 468 5.42 -10.45 22.24
C ARG A 468 6.48 -9.53 21.69
N VAL A 469 7.73 -9.98 21.71
CA VAL A 469 8.86 -9.30 21.03
C VAL A 469 9.04 -9.90 19.64
N SER A 470 9.36 -9.07 18.65
CA SER A 470 9.68 -9.54 17.28
C SER A 470 10.86 -8.81 16.67
N ALA A 471 11.43 -9.43 15.63
CA ALA A 471 12.35 -8.80 14.71
C ALA A 471 12.08 -9.26 13.28
N VAL A 472 12.34 -8.37 12.32
CA VAL A 472 12.22 -8.62 10.89
C VAL A 472 13.59 -8.49 10.24
N VAL A 473 13.91 -9.40 9.33
CA VAL A 473 15.04 -9.29 8.41
C VAL A 473 14.50 -9.21 7.00
N ASP A 474 14.79 -8.11 6.31
CA ASP A 474 14.47 -7.90 4.90
C ASP A 474 15.78 -7.61 4.17
N THR A 475 16.20 -8.53 3.33
CA THR A 475 17.55 -8.49 2.70
C THR A 475 17.54 -9.11 1.31
N VAL A 476 18.53 -8.73 0.49
CA VAL A 476 18.78 -9.32 -0.82
C VAL A 476 20.08 -10.15 -0.75
N LYS A 477 20.00 -11.44 -1.08
CA LYS A 477 21.14 -12.34 -1.08
C LYS A 477 21.36 -12.98 -2.45
N SER A 478 22.62 -13.31 -2.76
CA SER A 478 22.97 -14.03 -3.98
C SER A 478 22.71 -15.53 -3.83
N THR A 479 22.00 -16.10 -4.80
CA THR A 479 21.74 -17.55 -4.89
C THR A 479 22.74 -18.28 -5.80
N GLU A 480 23.86 -17.65 -6.16
CA GLU A 480 24.89 -18.21 -7.05
C GLU A 480 25.68 -19.33 -6.37
N ALA A 481 26.08 -19.12 -5.10
CA ALA A 481 26.92 -20.05 -4.35
C ALA A 481 26.14 -20.94 -3.38
N LYS A 482 24.88 -20.55 -3.02
CA LYS A 482 24.05 -21.27 -2.05
C LYS A 482 22.62 -21.41 -2.56
N MET A 483 21.97 -22.50 -2.23
CA MET A 483 20.57 -22.72 -2.58
C MET A 483 19.65 -21.74 -1.84
N THR A 484 18.53 -21.37 -2.45
CA THR A 484 17.52 -20.48 -1.85
C THR A 484 17.11 -20.95 -0.46
N LYS A 485 16.96 -22.26 -0.26
CA LYS A 485 16.61 -22.84 1.04
C LYS A 485 17.67 -22.59 2.12
N GLU A 486 18.96 -22.75 1.79
CA GLU A 486 20.05 -22.49 2.74
C GLU A 486 20.11 -21.03 3.15
N LEU A 487 19.89 -20.11 2.19
CA LEU A 487 19.85 -18.68 2.45
C LEU A 487 18.63 -18.28 3.28
N LEU A 488 17.49 -18.95 3.07
CA LEU A 488 16.28 -18.75 3.86
C LEU A 488 16.50 -19.23 5.32
N ASP A 489 17.15 -20.38 5.50
CA ASP A 489 17.49 -20.90 6.83
C ASP A 489 18.46 -19.96 7.57
N GLU A 490 19.48 -19.42 6.89
CA GLU A 490 20.39 -18.42 7.45
C GLU A 490 19.66 -17.12 7.83
N THR A 491 18.76 -16.63 6.97
CA THR A 491 17.99 -15.40 7.24
C THR A 491 17.02 -15.62 8.39
N SER A 492 16.44 -16.82 8.49
CA SER A 492 15.57 -17.21 9.59
C SER A 492 16.34 -17.24 10.91
N GLN A 493 17.56 -17.78 10.91
CA GLN A 493 18.41 -17.79 12.09
C GLN A 493 18.81 -16.37 12.52
N GLU A 494 19.12 -15.48 11.57
CA GLU A 494 19.38 -14.07 11.83
C GLU A 494 18.17 -13.37 12.48
N ALA A 495 16.96 -13.61 11.98
CA ALA A 495 15.73 -13.06 12.56
C ALA A 495 15.50 -13.57 13.99
N ILE A 496 15.74 -14.85 14.25
CA ILE A 496 15.68 -15.46 15.59
C ILE A 496 16.68 -14.79 16.54
N GLU A 497 17.93 -14.61 16.12
CA GLU A 497 18.99 -13.98 16.93
C GLU A 497 18.66 -12.53 17.26
N LYS A 498 18.17 -11.76 16.27
CA LYS A 498 17.69 -10.37 16.48
C LYS A 498 16.53 -10.32 17.47
N THR A 499 15.59 -11.28 17.41
CA THR A 499 14.44 -11.36 18.32
C THR A 499 14.91 -11.66 19.75
N ILE A 500 15.88 -12.57 19.93
CA ILE A 500 16.48 -12.86 21.23
C ILE A 500 17.25 -11.65 21.78
N ALA A 501 17.99 -10.95 20.91
CA ALA A 501 18.70 -9.73 21.29
C ALA A 501 17.74 -8.61 21.71
N ALA A 502 16.53 -8.56 21.14
CA ALA A 502 15.46 -7.65 21.52
C ALA A 502 14.76 -8.03 22.83
N GLY A 503 15.21 -9.12 23.50
CA GLY A 503 14.73 -9.53 24.82
C GLY A 503 13.78 -10.73 24.84
N ALA A 504 13.63 -11.47 23.74
CA ALA A 504 12.78 -12.67 23.74
C ALA A 504 13.48 -13.87 24.42
N SER A 505 12.67 -14.72 25.07
CA SER A 505 13.11 -16.03 25.56
C SER A 505 13.47 -16.95 24.41
N LYS A 506 14.68 -17.51 24.43
CA LYS A 506 15.20 -18.38 23.37
C LYS A 506 14.26 -19.54 23.03
N GLU A 507 13.63 -20.12 24.05
CA GLU A 507 12.76 -21.28 23.95
C GLU A 507 11.40 -20.94 23.28
N SER A 508 10.99 -19.68 23.31
CA SER A 508 9.71 -19.21 22.79
C SER A 508 9.78 -18.67 21.36
N VAL A 509 10.99 -18.34 20.88
CA VAL A 509 11.15 -17.69 19.58
C VAL A 509 10.83 -18.66 18.42
N LYS A 510 9.97 -18.20 17.52
CA LYS A 510 9.58 -18.91 16.28
C LYS A 510 9.56 -17.96 15.11
N VAL A 511 9.86 -18.48 13.92
CA VAL A 511 9.60 -17.78 12.67
C VAL A 511 8.07 -17.78 12.45
N VAL A 512 7.50 -16.61 12.22
CA VAL A 512 6.05 -16.39 12.08
C VAL A 512 5.65 -15.97 10.67
N GLU A 513 6.59 -15.45 9.89
CA GLU A 513 6.39 -15.03 8.51
C GLU A 513 7.68 -15.23 7.72
N MET A 514 7.60 -15.72 6.49
CA MET A 514 8.71 -15.81 5.57
C MET A 514 8.25 -15.71 4.12
N ASP A 515 8.92 -14.83 3.37
CA ASP A 515 8.72 -14.63 1.93
C ASP A 515 10.04 -14.69 1.19
N THR A 516 10.00 -15.22 -0.04
CA THR A 516 11.13 -15.26 -0.96
C THR A 516 10.70 -14.71 -2.31
N LEU A 517 11.31 -13.61 -2.73
CA LEU A 517 10.96 -12.87 -3.94
C LEU A 517 12.18 -12.81 -4.88
N PRO A 518 12.23 -13.64 -5.93
CA PRO A 518 13.27 -13.54 -6.93
C PRO A 518 13.23 -12.17 -7.61
N LEU A 519 14.40 -11.53 -7.79
CA LEU A 519 14.45 -10.20 -8.39
C LEU A 519 14.38 -10.29 -9.92
N THR A 520 13.39 -9.63 -10.49
CA THR A 520 13.19 -9.56 -11.93
C THR A 520 14.42 -8.95 -12.62
N TYR A 521 14.87 -9.53 -13.72
CA TYR A 521 16.03 -9.14 -14.55
C TYR A 521 17.40 -9.21 -13.83
N ILE A 522 17.47 -9.76 -12.62
CA ILE A 522 18.70 -9.96 -11.89
C ILE A 522 18.88 -11.46 -11.64
N GLU A 523 19.82 -12.07 -12.36
CA GLU A 523 20.12 -13.49 -12.16
C GLU A 523 20.73 -13.71 -10.76
N ASN A 524 20.34 -14.82 -10.14
CA ASN A 524 20.90 -15.26 -8.87
C ASN A 524 20.76 -14.27 -7.69
N LYS A 525 19.76 -13.39 -7.70
CA LYS A 525 19.42 -12.51 -6.57
C LYS A 525 18.00 -12.74 -6.12
N THR A 526 17.81 -12.91 -4.81
CA THR A 526 16.50 -13.11 -4.19
C THR A 526 16.38 -12.23 -2.95
N ARG A 527 15.24 -11.54 -2.80
CA ARG A 527 14.88 -10.84 -1.59
C ARG A 527 14.24 -11.81 -0.62
N PHE A 528 14.71 -11.80 0.62
CA PHE A 528 14.20 -12.60 1.73
C PHE A 528 13.59 -11.68 2.76
N ILE A 529 12.36 -11.95 3.16
CA ILE A 529 11.67 -11.25 4.25
C ILE A 529 11.31 -12.31 5.28
N VAL A 530 11.92 -12.23 6.46
CA VAL A 530 11.69 -13.19 7.55
C VAL A 530 11.40 -12.44 8.83
N ARG A 531 10.30 -12.81 9.51
CA ARG A 531 9.93 -12.31 10.82
C ARG A 531 9.98 -13.43 11.84
N ALA A 532 10.64 -13.19 12.99
CA ALA A 532 10.59 -14.06 14.14
C ALA A 532 9.95 -13.31 15.32
N ALA A 533 9.26 -14.06 16.19
CA ALA A 533 8.64 -13.51 17.40
C ALA A 533 8.72 -14.50 18.56
N GLY A 534 8.77 -13.97 19.79
CA GLY A 534 8.85 -14.77 21.01
C GLY A 534 8.35 -14.01 22.24
N ASP A 535 8.13 -14.72 23.34
CA ASP A 535 7.73 -14.13 24.61
C ASP A 535 8.93 -13.39 25.23
N PHE A 536 8.67 -12.26 25.87
CA PHE A 536 9.72 -11.50 26.54
C PHE A 536 10.31 -12.27 27.72
N ASP A 537 11.64 -12.29 27.87
CA ASP A 537 12.33 -12.95 28.97
C ASP A 537 12.55 -11.99 30.16
N PHE A 538 11.64 -12.03 31.10
CA PHE A 538 11.70 -11.21 32.30
C PHE A 538 12.82 -11.60 33.28
N SER A 539 13.52 -12.73 33.05
CA SER A 539 14.58 -13.20 33.95
C SER A 539 15.96 -12.59 33.64
N ARG A 540 16.17 -12.11 32.41
CA ARG A 540 17.48 -11.67 31.91
C ARG A 540 17.70 -10.18 31.90
N THR A 541 16.64 -9.37 32.06
CA THR A 541 16.71 -7.94 31.85
C THR A 541 16.85 -7.21 33.18
N ASP A 542 17.79 -6.27 33.28
CA ASP A 542 17.80 -5.28 34.33
C ASP A 542 16.52 -4.45 34.19
N LEU A 543 15.57 -4.72 35.09
CA LEU A 543 14.20 -4.21 35.03
C LEU A 543 14.10 -2.75 35.53
N SER A 544 15.25 -2.09 35.80
CA SER A 544 15.25 -0.67 36.16
C SER A 544 14.88 0.17 34.93
N THR A 545 13.68 0.68 34.93
CA THR A 545 13.22 1.64 33.89
C THR A 545 13.97 2.95 34.10
N THR A 546 14.92 3.25 33.25
CA THR A 546 15.48 4.59 33.13
C THR A 546 14.39 5.51 32.60
N LEU A 547 14.14 6.62 33.30
CA LEU A 547 13.28 7.67 32.74
C LEU A 547 13.95 8.22 31.48
N ILE A 548 13.15 8.43 30.45
CA ILE A 548 13.60 9.13 29.26
C ILE A 548 14.03 10.55 29.66
N GLU A 549 15.28 10.91 29.34
CA GLU A 549 15.86 12.22 29.64
C GLU A 549 15.07 13.37 28.99
N GLU A 550 15.03 14.52 29.64
CA GLU A 550 14.43 15.74 29.08
C GLU A 550 15.18 16.16 27.82
N ALA A 551 14.48 16.21 26.70
CA ALA A 551 15.02 16.66 25.45
C ALA A 551 14.55 18.09 25.17
N GLY A 552 15.39 19.09 25.50
CA GLY A 552 15.14 20.46 25.12
C GLY A 552 14.04 21.15 25.93
N ALA A 553 14.32 21.47 27.18
CA ALA A 553 13.39 22.10 28.12
C ALA A 553 12.57 23.27 27.54
N GLU A 554 13.16 24.11 26.69
CA GLU A 554 12.44 25.21 26.02
C GLU A 554 11.39 24.76 25.01
N ALA A 555 11.65 23.68 24.27
CA ALA A 555 10.70 23.16 23.28
C ALA A 555 9.54 22.44 23.94
N GLU A 556 9.82 21.68 25.01
CA GLU A 556 8.79 21.05 25.83
C GLU A 556 7.93 22.09 26.54
N GLN A 557 8.51 23.17 27.05
CA GLN A 557 7.77 24.27 27.68
C GLN A 557 6.82 24.96 26.68
N LYS A 558 7.21 25.17 25.44
CA LYS A 558 6.32 25.71 24.40
C LYS A 558 5.15 24.79 24.10
N MET A 559 5.39 23.47 24.09
CA MET A 559 4.30 22.49 23.93
C MET A 559 3.33 22.53 25.13
N ASP A 560 3.85 22.65 26.37
CA ASP A 560 3.02 22.77 27.57
C ASP A 560 2.17 24.03 27.58
N GLU A 561 2.72 25.16 27.15
CA GLU A 561 2.01 26.42 27.05
C GLU A 561 0.90 26.36 25.99
N TYR A 562 1.16 25.67 24.88
CA TYR A 562 0.18 25.44 23.82
C TYR A 562 -0.96 24.53 24.29
N GLU A 563 -0.66 23.40 24.92
CA GLU A 563 -1.66 22.49 25.48
C GLU A 563 -2.53 23.17 26.56
N LYS A 564 -1.94 24.00 27.41
CA LYS A 564 -2.67 24.79 28.42
C LYS A 564 -3.54 25.88 27.80
N SER A 565 -3.20 26.38 26.63
CA SER A 565 -3.97 27.45 25.96
C SER A 565 -5.33 27.00 25.45
N GLY A 566 -5.60 25.69 25.37
CA GLY A 566 -6.84 25.11 24.85
C GLY A 566 -7.11 25.45 23.37
N LYS A 567 -6.16 26.08 22.70
CA LYS A 567 -6.26 26.39 21.29
C LYS A 567 -5.88 25.13 20.50
N SER A 568 -6.88 24.31 20.18
CA SER A 568 -6.76 23.39 19.07
C SER A 568 -6.59 24.25 17.80
N ASN A 569 -5.33 24.40 17.34
CA ASN A 569 -5.06 24.84 15.99
C ASN A 569 -5.26 23.65 15.03
N THR A 570 -6.34 22.92 15.20
CA THR A 570 -6.91 22.22 14.07
C THR A 570 -7.31 23.32 13.12
N THR A 571 -6.40 23.74 12.27
CA THR A 571 -6.77 24.32 11.01
C THR A 571 -7.60 23.24 10.33
N ARG A 572 -8.92 23.27 10.60
CA ARG A 572 -9.94 22.66 9.77
C ARG A 572 -9.93 23.37 8.40
N ARG A 573 -8.79 23.32 7.72
CA ARG A 573 -8.68 23.35 6.27
C ARG A 573 -8.73 21.89 5.78
N HIS A 574 -9.63 21.15 6.36
CA HIS A 574 -10.15 19.97 5.70
C HIS A 574 -11.04 20.49 4.57
N ASN A 575 -10.76 20.10 3.35
CA ASN A 575 -11.53 20.32 2.13
C ASN A 575 -11.54 21.72 1.52
N GLU A 576 -10.52 22.54 1.68
CA GLU A 576 -10.35 23.64 0.74
C GLU A 576 -9.02 23.40 0.00
N LEU A 577 -9.17 23.15 -1.31
CA LEU A 577 -8.12 23.06 -2.33
C LEU A 577 -7.50 21.69 -2.66
N VAL A 578 -8.25 20.58 -2.66
CA VAL A 578 -8.43 19.93 -3.95
C VAL A 578 -9.61 20.68 -4.57
N GLU A 579 -9.39 21.57 -5.53
CA GLU A 579 -10.48 21.99 -6.41
C GLU A 579 -11.10 20.69 -6.89
N ASP A 580 -12.35 20.46 -6.49
CA ASP A 580 -13.09 19.28 -6.90
C ASP A 580 -13.28 19.46 -8.41
N ILE A 581 -12.31 18.94 -9.19
CA ILE A 581 -12.28 19.13 -10.64
C ILE A 581 -13.59 18.56 -11.14
N ASP A 582 -14.42 19.40 -11.73
CA ASP A 582 -15.60 18.93 -12.43
C ASP A 582 -15.16 18.06 -13.62
N ILE A 583 -15.10 16.74 -13.36
CA ILE A 583 -14.64 15.75 -14.33
C ILE A 583 -15.44 15.81 -15.63
N GLU A 584 -16.75 16.17 -15.54
CA GLU A 584 -17.62 16.26 -16.72
C GLU A 584 -17.35 17.53 -17.54
N ALA A 585 -17.08 18.64 -16.87
CA ALA A 585 -16.79 19.92 -17.49
C ALA A 585 -15.32 20.08 -17.93
N TYR A 586 -14.43 19.24 -17.41
CA TYR A 586 -13.01 19.33 -17.71
C TYR A 586 -12.71 19.11 -19.20
N LYS A 587 -11.92 20.02 -19.77
CA LYS A 587 -11.43 19.95 -21.15
C LYS A 587 -9.91 20.06 -21.17
N PRO A 588 -9.22 19.14 -21.83
CA PRO A 588 -7.77 19.23 -22.04
C PRO A 588 -7.40 20.47 -22.87
N SER A 589 -6.22 21.02 -22.64
CA SER A 589 -5.74 22.19 -23.38
C SER A 589 -5.16 21.80 -24.74
N VAL A 590 -5.96 21.84 -25.79
CA VAL A 590 -5.52 21.58 -27.17
C VAL A 590 -5.55 22.89 -27.97
N LYS A 591 -4.41 23.24 -28.61
CA LYS A 591 -4.26 24.47 -29.42
C LYS A 591 -3.40 24.17 -30.64
N ASN A 592 -3.88 24.49 -31.81
CA ASN A 592 -3.14 24.30 -33.07
C ASN A 592 -2.67 22.84 -33.23
N ARG A 593 -3.54 21.88 -32.97
CA ARG A 593 -3.23 20.45 -33.06
C ARG A 593 -2.16 19.95 -32.07
N VAL A 594 -1.89 20.72 -31.02
CA VAL A 594 -0.97 20.34 -29.94
C VAL A 594 -1.72 20.27 -28.62
N TRP A 595 -1.68 19.15 -27.96
CA TRP A 595 -2.23 18.94 -26.61
C TRP A 595 -1.15 19.24 -25.58
N TYR A 596 -1.41 20.20 -24.70
CA TYR A 596 -0.56 20.64 -23.60
C TYR A 596 -1.02 19.93 -22.34
N ILE A 597 -0.20 19.04 -21.81
CA ILE A 597 -0.54 18.17 -20.69
C ILE A 597 -0.60 18.97 -19.38
N SER A 598 -1.72 18.87 -18.66
CA SER A 598 -1.91 19.37 -17.29
C SER A 598 -1.62 18.30 -16.26
N GLU A 599 -1.61 18.66 -14.96
CA GLU A 599 -1.51 17.67 -13.87
C GLU A 599 -2.70 16.69 -13.88
N THR A 600 -3.91 17.17 -14.18
CA THR A 600 -5.11 16.33 -14.30
C THR A 600 -5.01 15.35 -15.46
N ASP A 601 -4.54 15.83 -16.63
CA ASP A 601 -4.33 14.96 -17.78
C ASP A 601 -3.30 13.88 -17.44
N LEU A 602 -2.21 14.26 -16.78
CA LEU A 602 -1.15 13.34 -16.37
C LEU A 602 -1.67 12.25 -15.41
N GLU A 603 -2.50 12.62 -14.45
CA GLU A 603 -3.10 11.66 -13.52
C GLU A 603 -3.94 10.62 -14.25
N TRP A 604 -4.82 11.06 -15.15
CA TRP A 604 -5.66 10.16 -15.91
C TRP A 604 -4.87 9.31 -16.91
N ILE A 605 -3.88 9.88 -17.58
CA ILE A 605 -2.96 9.12 -18.46
C ILE A 605 -2.25 8.03 -17.65
N SER A 606 -1.75 8.35 -16.46
CA SER A 606 -1.06 7.40 -15.57
C SER A 606 -1.93 6.19 -15.22
N ILE A 607 -3.18 6.42 -14.80
CA ILE A 607 -4.14 5.34 -14.50
C ILE A 607 -4.37 4.46 -15.74
N GLY A 608 -4.61 5.07 -16.89
CA GLY A 608 -4.85 4.32 -18.14
C GLY A 608 -3.63 3.54 -18.62
N CYS A 609 -2.43 4.11 -18.50
CA CYS A 609 -1.18 3.41 -18.84
C CYS A 609 -1.03 2.13 -17.99
N TYR A 610 -1.37 2.18 -16.69
CA TYR A 610 -1.23 1.01 -15.84
C TYR A 610 -2.24 -0.09 -16.20
N ILE A 611 -3.47 0.28 -16.60
CA ILE A 611 -4.49 -0.68 -17.09
C ILE A 611 -4.07 -1.30 -18.41
N LEU A 612 -3.61 -0.50 -19.40
CA LEU A 612 -3.17 -0.98 -20.71
C LEU A 612 -1.86 -1.79 -20.62
N GLY A 613 -1.10 -1.64 -19.55
CA GLY A 613 0.12 -2.39 -19.26
C GLY A 613 -0.08 -3.89 -19.06
N THR A 614 -1.31 -4.37 -18.88
CA THR A 614 -1.62 -5.80 -18.70
C THR A 614 -0.79 -6.49 -17.62
N GLY A 615 -0.50 -5.76 -16.54
CA GLY A 615 0.32 -6.21 -15.42
C GLY A 615 1.82 -5.96 -15.56
N GLY A 616 2.29 -5.46 -16.73
CA GLY A 616 3.69 -5.10 -16.99
C GLY A 616 3.92 -3.60 -17.17
N GLY A 617 5.09 -3.23 -17.69
CA GLY A 617 5.51 -1.83 -17.90
C GLY A 617 5.93 -1.07 -16.64
N GLY A 618 5.84 -1.70 -15.46
CA GLY A 618 6.16 -1.11 -14.14
C GLY A 618 5.09 -0.17 -13.61
N SER A 619 5.14 0.12 -12.30
CA SER A 619 4.23 1.10 -11.67
C SER A 619 4.49 2.49 -12.24
N PRO A 620 3.48 3.23 -12.71
CA PRO A 620 3.65 4.58 -13.25
C PRO A 620 3.93 5.63 -12.18
N TYR A 621 3.83 5.29 -10.90
CA TYR A 621 3.89 6.21 -9.77
C TYR A 621 5.10 7.15 -9.79
N SER A 622 6.33 6.62 -9.88
CA SER A 622 7.55 7.45 -9.88
C SER A 622 7.62 8.38 -11.10
N GLY A 623 7.17 7.93 -12.28
CA GLY A 623 7.07 8.75 -13.48
C GLY A 623 6.05 9.87 -13.35
N THR A 624 4.91 9.57 -12.77
CA THR A 624 3.82 10.52 -12.53
C THR A 624 4.27 11.65 -11.61
N ILE A 625 4.89 11.31 -10.46
CA ILE A 625 5.36 12.35 -9.52
C ILE A 625 6.51 13.18 -10.10
N ARG A 626 7.41 12.57 -10.89
CA ARG A 626 8.48 13.28 -11.61
C ARG A 626 7.91 14.29 -12.62
N LEU A 627 6.98 13.87 -13.47
CA LEU A 627 6.33 14.74 -14.45
C LEU A 627 5.50 15.84 -13.79
N ARG A 628 4.75 15.51 -12.74
CA ARG A 628 3.97 16.48 -11.96
C ARG A 628 4.86 17.57 -11.39
N GLU A 629 6.00 17.21 -10.83
CA GLU A 629 6.97 18.20 -10.32
C GLU A 629 7.57 19.06 -11.45
N ALA A 630 7.86 18.45 -12.61
CA ALA A 630 8.33 19.19 -13.76
C ALA A 630 7.29 20.22 -14.25
N LEU A 631 6.00 19.82 -14.34
CA LEU A 631 4.90 20.71 -14.70
C LEU A 631 4.75 21.86 -13.69
N ARG A 632 4.82 21.58 -12.39
CA ARG A 632 4.77 22.58 -11.31
C ARG A 632 5.93 23.58 -11.37
N LYS A 633 7.08 23.13 -11.85
CA LYS A 633 8.24 24.01 -12.13
C LYS A 633 8.15 24.76 -13.45
N GLY A 634 7.03 24.62 -14.17
CA GLY A 634 6.78 25.33 -15.43
C GLY A 634 7.25 24.61 -16.70
N ALA A 635 7.62 23.32 -16.60
CA ALA A 635 7.89 22.54 -17.80
C ALA A 635 6.60 22.31 -18.61
N VAL A 636 6.74 22.19 -19.91
CA VAL A 636 5.65 21.96 -20.85
C VAL A 636 5.85 20.62 -21.52
N VAL A 637 4.81 19.79 -21.51
CA VAL A 637 4.74 18.54 -22.27
C VAL A 637 3.72 18.70 -23.39
N ARG A 638 4.15 18.44 -24.61
CA ARG A 638 3.36 18.64 -25.83
C ARG A 638 3.10 17.29 -26.49
N VAL A 639 1.84 16.97 -26.75
CA VAL A 639 1.43 15.74 -27.45
C VAL A 639 0.84 16.13 -28.81
N VAL A 640 1.25 15.41 -29.86
CA VAL A 640 0.81 15.62 -31.24
C VAL A 640 0.24 14.34 -31.85
N SER A 641 -0.71 14.45 -32.76
CA SER A 641 -1.26 13.28 -33.43
C SER A 641 -0.22 12.65 -34.37
N PRO A 642 -0.19 11.31 -34.51
CA PRO A 642 0.64 10.65 -35.53
C PRO A 642 0.42 11.22 -36.91
N ALA A 643 -0.80 11.64 -37.23
CA ALA A 643 -1.16 12.21 -38.54
C ALA A 643 -0.47 13.57 -38.82
N ASP A 644 -0.12 14.30 -37.77
CA ASP A 644 0.51 15.64 -37.86
C ASP A 644 2.04 15.57 -37.93
N VAL A 645 2.64 14.39 -37.77
CA VAL A 645 4.10 14.20 -37.84
C VAL A 645 4.58 14.30 -39.32
N PRO A 646 5.52 15.20 -39.65
CA PRO A 646 6.07 15.30 -41.02
C PRO A 646 6.73 13.98 -41.50
N ASP A 647 6.68 13.72 -42.80
CA ASP A 647 7.24 12.49 -43.41
C ASP A 647 8.71 12.27 -43.09
N ASP A 648 9.48 13.37 -43.10
CA ASP A 648 10.91 13.43 -42.92
C ASP A 648 11.33 13.61 -41.48
N ALA A 649 10.34 13.71 -40.56
CA ALA A 649 10.66 13.83 -39.13
C ALA A 649 11.41 12.60 -38.63
N ALA A 650 12.32 12.78 -37.68
CA ALA A 650 12.97 11.70 -36.96
C ALA A 650 12.22 11.45 -35.64
N VAL A 651 11.56 10.31 -35.54
CA VAL A 651 10.78 9.92 -34.35
C VAL A 651 11.64 9.00 -33.49
N GLY A 652 12.15 9.54 -32.40
CA GLY A 652 12.99 8.84 -31.43
C GLY A 652 12.19 8.03 -30.45
N CYS A 653 12.81 6.98 -29.92
CA CYS A 653 12.26 6.12 -28.89
C CYS A 653 13.33 5.85 -27.84
N GLY A 654 12.91 5.49 -26.67
CA GLY A 654 13.80 5.10 -25.57
C GLY A 654 13.15 5.28 -24.22
N GLY A 655 13.86 4.87 -23.19
CA GLY A 655 13.38 4.96 -21.82
C GLY A 655 14.17 4.08 -20.88
N GLY A 656 13.75 4.00 -19.61
CA GLY A 656 14.37 3.14 -18.62
C GLY A 656 14.07 1.67 -18.88
N ALA A 657 15.04 0.84 -18.58
CA ALA A 657 14.92 -0.62 -18.61
C ALA A 657 15.62 -1.18 -17.37
N GLY A 658 14.99 -2.11 -16.67
CA GLY A 658 15.59 -2.68 -15.47
C GLY A 658 14.62 -3.42 -14.57
N SER A 659 15.15 -3.83 -13.41
CA SER A 659 14.36 -4.48 -12.38
C SER A 659 13.42 -3.49 -11.69
N PRO A 660 12.11 -3.76 -11.58
CA PRO A 660 11.21 -2.93 -10.79
C PRO A 660 11.69 -2.74 -9.35
N THR A 661 12.25 -3.78 -8.72
CA THR A 661 12.80 -3.70 -7.35
C THR A 661 13.96 -2.71 -7.26
N VAL A 662 14.81 -2.64 -8.29
CA VAL A 662 15.89 -1.64 -8.34
C VAL A 662 15.31 -0.25 -8.57
N GLY A 663 14.32 -0.12 -9.47
CA GLY A 663 13.70 1.16 -9.81
C GLY A 663 12.95 1.84 -8.65
N ILE A 664 12.40 1.09 -7.70
CA ILE A 664 11.79 1.67 -6.49
C ILE A 664 12.81 2.13 -5.46
N GLU A 665 14.05 1.66 -5.52
CA GLU A 665 15.12 1.99 -4.57
C GLU A 665 16.12 2.98 -5.15
N LYS A 666 16.58 2.76 -6.37
CA LYS A 666 17.45 3.66 -7.13
C LYS A 666 16.62 4.48 -8.12
N LEU A 667 16.07 5.60 -7.67
CA LEU A 667 15.25 6.46 -8.50
C LEU A 667 16.05 7.11 -9.61
N ALA A 668 15.43 7.23 -10.79
CA ALA A 668 16.10 7.74 -11.98
C ALA A 668 16.81 9.09 -11.81
N GLY A 669 18.00 9.19 -12.40
CA GLY A 669 18.74 10.42 -12.63
C GLY A 669 18.57 10.93 -14.05
N ASP A 670 19.71 11.15 -14.75
CA ASP A 670 19.76 11.64 -16.14
C ASP A 670 20.00 10.54 -17.17
N GLU A 671 20.03 9.29 -16.78
CA GLU A 671 20.39 8.15 -17.66
C GLU A 671 19.59 8.15 -18.97
N MET A 672 18.30 8.54 -18.94
CA MET A 672 17.48 8.61 -20.15
C MET A 672 17.99 9.66 -21.14
N LEU A 673 18.42 10.82 -20.64
CA LEU A 673 18.98 11.90 -21.45
C LEU A 673 20.39 11.57 -21.92
N ASP A 674 21.19 10.93 -21.08
CA ASP A 674 22.55 10.53 -21.40
C ASP A 674 22.53 9.48 -22.52
N ALA A 675 21.63 8.50 -22.44
CA ALA A 675 21.45 7.51 -23.53
C ALA A 675 21.06 8.20 -24.84
N GLN A 676 20.15 9.17 -24.84
CA GLN A 676 19.76 9.93 -26.03
C GLN A 676 20.92 10.76 -26.58
N ARG A 677 21.64 11.49 -25.75
CA ARG A 677 22.80 12.31 -26.14
C ARG A 677 23.90 11.46 -26.77
N GLU A 678 24.18 10.29 -26.20
CA GLU A 678 25.22 9.40 -26.69
C GLU A 678 24.79 8.69 -27.99
N LEU A 679 23.52 8.34 -28.15
CA LEU A 679 22.98 7.82 -29.37
C LEU A 679 23.20 8.80 -30.56
N TYR A 680 22.89 10.10 -30.33
CA TYR A 680 22.98 11.09 -31.42
C TYR A 680 24.41 11.49 -31.79
N LYS A 681 25.44 11.01 -31.09
CA LYS A 681 26.85 11.10 -31.55
C LYS A 681 27.15 10.13 -32.68
N VAL A 682 26.40 9.03 -32.80
CA VAL A 682 26.59 8.01 -33.82
C VAL A 682 25.41 7.93 -34.81
N CYS A 683 24.28 8.51 -34.48
CA CYS A 683 23.11 8.60 -35.32
C CYS A 683 23.13 9.93 -36.10
N PRO A 684 23.03 9.91 -37.44
CA PRO A 684 23.21 11.12 -38.24
C PRO A 684 22.09 12.15 -38.06
N THR A 685 20.93 11.73 -37.60
CA THR A 685 19.76 12.61 -37.44
C THR A 685 19.23 12.48 -36.00
N PRO A 686 19.33 13.55 -35.19
CA PRO A 686 18.69 13.60 -33.88
C PRO A 686 17.16 13.52 -34.00
N ALA A 687 16.50 13.02 -32.96
CA ALA A 687 15.04 13.02 -32.91
C ALA A 687 14.47 14.44 -32.95
N THR A 688 13.37 14.59 -33.69
CA THR A 688 12.53 15.80 -33.71
C THR A 688 11.22 15.60 -32.94
N HIS A 689 10.84 14.33 -32.71
CA HIS A 689 9.68 13.89 -31.96
C HIS A 689 10.04 12.67 -31.11
N MET A 690 9.31 12.44 -30.04
CA MET A 690 9.45 11.25 -29.21
C MET A 690 8.19 10.39 -29.29
N ILE A 691 8.33 9.06 -29.20
CA ILE A 691 7.22 8.13 -29.05
C ILE A 691 7.56 7.10 -27.98
N ALA A 692 6.56 6.61 -27.25
CA ALA A 692 6.78 5.54 -26.27
C ALA A 692 7.10 4.19 -26.96
N ILE A 693 7.95 3.39 -26.34
CA ILE A 693 8.16 2.00 -26.78
C ILE A 693 6.87 1.19 -26.58
N GLU A 694 6.19 1.42 -25.47
CA GLU A 694 4.91 0.84 -25.09
C GLU A 694 4.10 1.81 -24.24
N ILE A 695 2.79 1.70 -24.30
CA ILE A 695 1.90 2.53 -23.49
C ILE A 695 1.79 2.02 -22.05
N GLY A 696 2.25 0.81 -21.76
CA GLY A 696 2.05 0.15 -20.46
C GLY A 696 2.83 0.77 -19.32
N GLY A 697 2.15 1.03 -18.20
CA GLY A 697 2.75 1.42 -16.94
C GLY A 697 3.66 2.64 -16.98
N TYR A 698 4.79 2.58 -16.26
CA TYR A 698 5.82 3.63 -16.27
C TYR A 698 6.36 3.93 -17.68
N ASN A 699 6.49 2.89 -18.50
CA ASN A 699 7.07 3.04 -19.84
C ASN A 699 6.22 3.95 -20.75
N GLY A 700 4.89 4.01 -20.54
CA GLY A 700 4.01 4.93 -21.26
C GLY A 700 4.26 6.41 -20.97
N LEU A 701 4.86 6.73 -19.81
CA LEU A 701 5.19 8.11 -19.41
C LEU A 701 6.59 8.55 -19.83
N GLN A 702 7.48 7.65 -20.21
CA GLN A 702 8.91 7.94 -20.42
C GLN A 702 9.15 8.89 -21.61
N SER A 703 8.39 8.73 -22.69
CA SER A 703 8.46 9.65 -23.84
C SER A 703 8.09 11.09 -23.44
N MET A 704 7.12 11.26 -22.52
CA MET A 704 6.75 12.57 -22.00
C MET A 704 7.83 13.16 -21.07
N ILE A 705 8.52 12.31 -20.29
CA ILE A 705 9.65 12.71 -19.47
C ILE A 705 10.77 13.24 -20.37
N ILE A 706 11.18 12.48 -21.38
CA ILE A 706 12.24 12.85 -22.32
C ILE A 706 11.85 14.08 -23.15
N GLY A 707 10.59 14.16 -23.61
CA GLY A 707 10.07 15.22 -24.46
C GLY A 707 9.72 16.51 -23.73
N ALA A 708 9.71 16.53 -22.38
CA ALA A 708 9.40 17.73 -21.61
C ALA A 708 10.34 18.91 -21.97
N SER A 709 9.82 20.14 -21.88
CA SER A 709 10.60 21.35 -22.23
C SER A 709 11.79 21.61 -21.29
N SER A 710 11.77 21.04 -20.10
CA SER A 710 12.90 21.02 -19.16
C SER A 710 14.01 20.04 -19.55
N GLU A 711 13.77 19.16 -20.50
CA GLU A 711 14.66 18.08 -20.91
C GLU A 711 15.10 18.26 -22.36
N MET A 712 14.53 17.51 -23.31
CA MET A 712 14.88 17.63 -24.74
C MET A 712 13.99 18.60 -25.53
N ASP A 713 12.90 19.07 -24.94
CA ASP A 713 11.92 19.99 -25.55
C ASP A 713 11.34 19.49 -26.91
N LEU A 714 10.99 18.21 -26.97
CA LEU A 714 10.45 17.56 -28.16
C LEU A 714 8.96 17.24 -28.00
N PRO A 715 8.13 17.42 -29.04
CA PRO A 715 6.76 16.92 -29.02
C PRO A 715 6.71 15.39 -28.95
N VAL A 716 5.73 14.87 -28.25
CA VAL A 716 5.48 13.44 -28.06
C VAL A 716 4.34 13.02 -28.98
N VAL A 717 4.51 11.92 -29.66
CA VAL A 717 3.49 11.37 -30.56
C VAL A 717 2.43 10.63 -29.74
N ASP A 718 1.14 10.91 -30.00
CA ASP A 718 -0.01 10.21 -29.39
C ASP A 718 -0.11 8.77 -29.92
N GLY A 719 0.74 7.91 -29.41
CA GLY A 719 0.85 6.52 -29.81
C GLY A 719 2.06 5.84 -29.20
N ASP A 720 2.19 4.57 -29.49
CA ASP A 720 3.33 3.74 -29.08
C ASP A 720 3.61 2.61 -30.08
N TRP A 721 4.61 1.76 -29.77
CA TRP A 721 4.98 0.66 -30.68
C TRP A 721 4.38 -0.70 -30.33
N MET A 722 3.56 -0.82 -29.28
CA MET A 722 3.05 -2.09 -28.77
C MET A 722 1.53 -2.10 -28.55
N GLY A 723 0.93 -1.00 -28.07
CA GLY A 723 -0.47 -0.92 -27.67
C GLY A 723 -0.81 -1.65 -26.37
N ARG A 724 0.20 -2.21 -25.72
CA ARG A 724 0.20 -2.92 -24.44
C ARG A 724 1.63 -3.02 -23.93
N ALA A 725 1.90 -3.66 -22.79
CA ALA A 725 3.25 -4.06 -22.43
C ALA A 725 3.62 -5.43 -23.03
N TYR A 726 4.87 -5.54 -23.52
CA TYR A 726 5.50 -6.78 -23.95
C TYR A 726 6.89 -6.94 -23.29
N PRO A 727 7.31 -8.17 -22.98
CA PRO A 727 8.53 -8.41 -22.20
C PRO A 727 9.83 -8.16 -22.96
N THR A 728 9.79 -8.00 -24.28
CA THR A 728 10.98 -7.85 -25.09
C THR A 728 10.81 -6.80 -26.19
N LYS A 729 11.88 -6.05 -26.43
CA LYS A 729 11.92 -4.94 -27.36
C LYS A 729 11.72 -5.31 -28.84
N TRP A 730 12.01 -6.55 -29.21
CA TRP A 730 11.75 -7.01 -30.56
C TRP A 730 10.26 -7.31 -30.84
N GLN A 731 9.42 -7.30 -29.79
CA GLN A 731 7.97 -7.44 -29.89
C GLN A 731 7.30 -6.06 -30.09
N THR A 732 7.67 -5.36 -31.15
CA THR A 732 7.15 -4.05 -31.53
C THR A 732 6.65 -4.03 -32.97
N THR A 733 5.69 -3.15 -33.25
CA THR A 733 5.10 -3.02 -34.59
C THR A 733 6.11 -2.63 -35.67
N PRO A 734 7.15 -1.81 -35.46
CA PRO A 734 8.22 -1.61 -36.42
C PRO A 734 8.92 -2.91 -36.83
N VAL A 735 9.17 -3.83 -35.90
CA VAL A 735 9.77 -5.13 -36.20
C VAL A 735 8.81 -6.03 -36.99
N VAL A 736 7.49 -5.87 -36.77
CA VAL A 736 6.47 -6.60 -37.55
C VAL A 736 6.44 -6.14 -39.03
N TYR A 737 6.48 -4.82 -39.25
CA TYR A 737 6.16 -4.21 -40.53
C TYR A 737 7.35 -3.76 -41.35
N ALA A 738 8.53 -3.59 -40.76
CA ALA A 738 9.69 -3.13 -41.49
C ALA A 738 10.25 -4.19 -42.43
N GLU A 739 10.71 -3.74 -43.57
CA GLU A 739 11.41 -4.57 -44.56
C GLU A 739 12.90 -4.71 -44.22
N ARG A 740 13.49 -3.74 -43.48
CA ARG A 740 14.88 -3.82 -43.02
C ARG A 740 15.04 -4.83 -41.87
N ALA A 741 16.19 -5.51 -41.85
CA ALA A 741 16.45 -6.62 -40.94
C ALA A 741 16.61 -6.19 -39.48
N VAL A 742 17.01 -4.94 -39.24
CA VAL A 742 17.25 -4.39 -37.89
C VAL A 742 16.67 -2.98 -37.81
N ILE A 743 15.83 -2.75 -36.82
CA ILE A 743 15.18 -1.47 -36.55
C ILE A 743 15.93 -0.72 -35.45
N TRP A 744 16.22 -1.41 -34.34
CA TRP A 744 16.67 -0.84 -33.12
C TRP A 744 18.20 -0.72 -32.97
N ALA A 745 18.90 -0.51 -34.09
CA ALA A 745 20.33 -0.18 -34.12
C ALA A 745 20.58 1.00 -35.06
N PRO A 746 21.43 1.98 -34.68
CA PRO A 746 22.24 2.05 -33.43
C PRO A 746 21.40 2.15 -32.17
N VAL A 747 21.95 1.65 -31.06
CA VAL A 747 21.34 1.76 -29.72
C VAL A 747 22.38 2.22 -28.70
N ALA A 748 21.99 3.07 -27.77
CA ALA A 748 22.81 3.50 -26.65
C ALA A 748 22.17 3.09 -25.32
N VAL A 749 23.00 2.71 -24.34
CA VAL A 749 22.62 2.31 -23.00
C VAL A 749 23.42 3.13 -22.00
N ALA A 750 22.79 3.75 -21.02
CA ALA A 750 23.44 4.53 -19.98
C ALA A 750 22.92 4.13 -18.59
N ASP A 751 23.80 4.10 -17.58
CA ASP A 751 23.47 3.70 -16.20
C ASP A 751 23.21 4.88 -15.26
N GLY A 752 23.41 6.12 -15.73
CA GLY A 752 23.31 7.32 -14.90
C GLY A 752 24.53 7.57 -13.98
N GLY A 753 25.38 6.57 -13.80
CA GLY A 753 26.65 6.67 -13.05
C GLY A 753 27.85 7.10 -13.89
N GLY A 754 27.61 7.35 -15.20
CA GLY A 754 28.63 7.76 -16.17
C GLY A 754 29.10 6.66 -17.10
N ASN A 755 28.61 5.42 -16.97
CA ASN A 755 28.93 4.37 -17.92
C ASN A 755 27.93 4.35 -19.07
N VAL A 756 28.46 4.30 -20.30
CA VAL A 756 27.67 4.28 -21.54
C VAL A 756 28.18 3.18 -22.46
N LEU A 757 27.25 2.41 -23.01
CA LEU A 757 27.52 1.45 -24.08
C LEU A 757 26.76 1.90 -25.32
N VAL A 758 27.44 1.99 -26.44
CA VAL A 758 26.83 2.27 -27.74
C VAL A 758 27.08 1.08 -28.68
N MET A 759 26.00 0.53 -29.24
CA MET A 759 26.10 -0.52 -30.26
C MET A 759 25.65 0.03 -31.61
N PRO A 760 26.59 0.35 -32.54
CA PRO A 760 26.27 1.02 -33.77
C PRO A 760 25.60 0.09 -34.80
N ARG A 761 25.76 -1.23 -34.68
CA ARG A 761 25.21 -2.23 -35.58
C ARG A 761 24.88 -3.52 -34.86
N ALA A 762 23.84 -4.20 -35.34
CA ALA A 762 23.45 -5.54 -34.88
C ALA A 762 23.06 -6.41 -36.08
N SER A 763 23.05 -7.73 -35.88
CA SER A 763 22.62 -8.69 -36.91
C SER A 763 21.09 -8.90 -36.90
N SER A 764 20.40 -8.59 -35.80
CA SER A 764 18.96 -8.68 -35.65
C SER A 764 18.50 -7.93 -34.41
N ASP A 765 17.21 -7.55 -34.32
CA ASP A 765 16.62 -6.93 -33.14
C ASP A 765 16.63 -7.87 -31.93
N ARG A 766 16.56 -9.20 -32.16
CA ARG A 766 16.75 -10.18 -31.08
C ARG A 766 18.15 -10.12 -30.45
N GLN A 767 19.17 -9.82 -31.31
CA GLN A 767 20.55 -9.67 -30.80
C GLN A 767 20.74 -8.33 -30.08
N VAL A 768 20.05 -7.26 -30.51
CA VAL A 768 19.99 -6.01 -29.76
C VAL A 768 19.48 -6.27 -28.36
N GLU A 769 18.32 -6.92 -28.24
CA GLU A 769 17.73 -7.28 -26.94
C GLU A 769 18.70 -8.05 -26.05
N ARG A 770 19.37 -9.09 -26.56
CA ARG A 770 20.28 -9.91 -25.78
C ARG A 770 21.48 -9.14 -25.25
N ILE A 771 22.06 -8.25 -26.07
CA ILE A 771 23.23 -7.45 -25.67
C ILE A 771 22.81 -6.38 -24.66
N VAL A 772 21.68 -5.70 -24.88
CA VAL A 772 21.14 -4.72 -23.94
C VAL A 772 20.85 -5.38 -22.59
N ARG A 773 20.27 -6.59 -22.56
CA ARG A 773 20.05 -7.34 -21.31
C ARG A 773 21.31 -7.73 -20.60
N ALA A 774 22.36 -8.14 -21.32
CA ALA A 774 23.66 -8.44 -20.73
C ALA A 774 24.31 -7.18 -20.13
N ALA A 775 24.25 -6.06 -20.84
CA ALA A 775 24.73 -4.77 -20.34
C ALA A 775 23.97 -4.33 -19.09
N LEU A 776 22.64 -4.40 -19.11
CA LEU A 776 21.77 -4.07 -18.00
C LEU A 776 22.16 -4.83 -16.71
N ALA A 777 22.41 -6.15 -16.83
CA ALA A 777 22.80 -6.98 -15.69
C ALA A 777 24.13 -6.55 -15.06
N GLN A 778 25.07 -6.02 -15.86
CA GLN A 778 26.38 -5.56 -15.39
C GLN A 778 26.42 -4.07 -15.02
N MET A 779 25.41 -3.29 -15.42
CA MET A 779 25.32 -1.85 -15.19
C MET A 779 24.31 -1.52 -14.07
N GLY A 780 24.30 -2.28 -12.97
CA GLY A 780 23.48 -2.04 -11.79
C GLY A 780 22.00 -2.41 -11.92
N SER A 781 21.64 -3.21 -12.95
CA SER A 781 20.29 -3.74 -13.18
C SER A 781 19.18 -2.68 -13.36
N SER A 782 19.57 -1.43 -13.62
CA SER A 782 18.70 -0.30 -14.00
C SER A 782 19.47 0.63 -14.92
N VAL A 783 19.04 0.75 -16.16
CA VAL A 783 19.66 1.58 -17.21
C VAL A 783 18.60 2.30 -18.00
N ALA A 784 19.01 3.30 -18.77
CA ALA A 784 18.20 3.82 -19.86
C ALA A 784 18.72 3.34 -21.21
N VAL A 785 17.81 3.22 -22.16
CA VAL A 785 18.09 2.80 -23.54
C VAL A 785 17.54 3.86 -24.48
N ALA A 786 18.33 4.22 -25.49
CA ALA A 786 17.90 5.09 -26.58
C ALA A 786 18.09 4.35 -27.90
N ASP A 787 17.11 4.44 -28.77
CA ASP A 787 17.00 3.68 -30.02
C ASP A 787 17.05 4.55 -31.25
N ALA A 788 17.55 3.98 -32.34
CA ALA A 788 17.56 4.63 -33.63
C ALA A 788 16.19 5.21 -34.00
N PRO A 789 16.08 6.49 -34.37
CA PRO A 789 14.83 7.07 -34.81
C PRO A 789 14.28 6.40 -36.06
N VAL A 790 12.97 6.33 -36.16
CA VAL A 790 12.26 5.98 -37.44
C VAL A 790 11.77 7.26 -38.09
N THR A 791 11.45 7.19 -39.40
CA THR A 791 10.89 8.36 -40.09
C THR A 791 9.44 8.63 -39.71
N GLY A 792 8.96 9.86 -39.84
CA GLY A 792 7.56 10.19 -39.56
C GLY A 792 6.59 9.41 -40.46
N ALA A 793 6.95 9.15 -41.69
CA ALA A 793 6.19 8.28 -42.61
C ALA A 793 6.10 6.83 -42.09
N GLU A 794 7.17 6.28 -41.57
CA GLU A 794 7.18 4.98 -40.88
C GLU A 794 6.35 5.01 -39.60
N CYS A 795 6.47 6.08 -38.80
CA CYS A 795 5.70 6.26 -37.59
C CYS A 795 4.19 6.20 -37.86
N ARG A 796 3.67 6.96 -38.85
CA ARG A 796 2.24 6.91 -39.23
C ARG A 796 1.77 5.53 -39.67
N ARG A 797 2.64 4.76 -40.29
CA ARG A 797 2.27 3.41 -40.81
C ARG A 797 2.30 2.35 -39.72
N TRP A 798 3.19 2.47 -38.74
CA TRP A 798 3.49 1.41 -37.79
C TRP A 798 2.98 1.65 -36.38
N ALA A 799 2.80 2.90 -35.94
CA ALA A 799 2.35 3.20 -34.60
C ALA A 799 0.97 2.60 -34.28
N VAL A 800 0.80 2.18 -33.05
CA VAL A 800 -0.52 1.99 -32.47
C VAL A 800 -0.99 3.38 -32.05
N GLU A 801 -1.95 3.92 -32.81
CA GLU A 801 -2.34 5.30 -32.74
C GLU A 801 -3.25 5.59 -31.55
N HIS A 802 -3.10 6.79 -30.95
CA HIS A 802 -3.97 7.37 -29.93
C HIS A 802 -4.00 6.62 -28.59
N THR A 803 -2.91 5.94 -28.24
CA THR A 803 -2.82 5.19 -27.00
C THR A 803 -2.68 6.11 -25.76
N ILE A 804 -2.09 7.30 -25.89
CA ILE A 804 -2.07 8.32 -24.84
C ILE A 804 -3.49 8.87 -24.62
N SER A 805 -4.20 9.20 -25.70
CA SER A 805 -5.62 9.58 -25.67
C SER A 805 -6.49 8.51 -25.03
N GLN A 806 -6.27 7.23 -25.36
CA GLN A 806 -6.99 6.11 -24.76
C GLN A 806 -6.71 6.00 -23.27
N SER A 807 -5.45 6.12 -22.86
CA SER A 807 -5.06 6.10 -21.45
C SER A 807 -5.76 7.22 -20.66
N TRP A 808 -5.78 8.44 -21.21
CA TRP A 808 -6.49 9.58 -20.62
C TRP A 808 -7.98 9.28 -20.42
N ARG A 809 -8.67 8.71 -21.43
CA ARG A 809 -10.10 8.38 -21.36
C ARG A 809 -10.38 7.31 -20.31
N ILE A 810 -9.59 6.26 -20.28
CA ILE A 810 -9.68 5.20 -19.27
C ILE A 810 -9.49 5.77 -17.88
N GLY A 811 -8.48 6.61 -17.67
CA GLY A 811 -8.22 7.21 -16.37
C GLY A 811 -9.34 8.15 -15.93
N ARG A 812 -9.89 8.95 -16.84
CA ARG A 812 -11.08 9.79 -16.59
C ARG A 812 -12.30 8.95 -16.17
N ALA A 813 -12.53 7.81 -16.84
CA ALA A 813 -13.62 6.90 -16.50
C ALA A 813 -13.46 6.32 -15.09
N VAL A 814 -12.25 5.92 -14.70
CA VAL A 814 -11.94 5.45 -13.34
C VAL A 814 -12.13 6.56 -12.31
N ALA A 815 -11.61 7.76 -12.58
CA ALA A 815 -11.78 8.94 -11.69
C ALA A 815 -13.26 9.27 -11.46
N ARG A 816 -14.07 9.21 -12.53
CA ARG A 816 -15.52 9.40 -12.47
C ARG A 816 -16.20 8.33 -11.60
N ALA A 817 -15.88 7.07 -11.81
CA ALA A 817 -16.44 5.96 -11.04
C ALA A 817 -16.13 6.08 -9.54
N ARG A 818 -14.93 6.53 -9.20
CA ARG A 818 -14.49 6.78 -7.80
C ARG A 818 -15.27 7.94 -7.18
N ARG A 819 -15.33 9.08 -7.87
CA ARG A 819 -16.09 10.28 -7.40
C ARG A 819 -17.56 9.93 -7.13
N ASP A 820 -18.19 9.21 -8.04
CA ASP A 820 -19.60 8.86 -7.95
C ASP A 820 -19.87 7.67 -7.00
N ASN A 821 -18.82 7.14 -6.36
CA ASN A 821 -18.86 5.93 -5.53
C ASN A 821 -19.51 4.72 -6.23
N ARG A 822 -19.25 4.59 -7.55
CA ARG A 822 -19.75 3.53 -8.44
C ARG A 822 -18.65 2.61 -8.94
N VAL A 823 -17.71 2.26 -8.06
CA VAL A 823 -16.57 1.40 -8.41
C VAL A 823 -17.04 0.01 -8.87
N ASP A 824 -18.18 -0.45 -8.41
CA ASP A 824 -18.77 -1.74 -8.85
C ASP A 824 -19.00 -1.81 -10.37
N GLY A 825 -19.24 -0.66 -11.04
CA GLY A 825 -19.43 -0.51 -12.49
C GLY A 825 -18.18 -0.01 -13.25
N VAL A 826 -17.01 0.10 -12.59
CA VAL A 826 -15.80 0.69 -13.19
C VAL A 826 -15.33 -0.08 -14.43
N ALA A 827 -15.46 -1.40 -14.42
CA ALA A 827 -15.07 -2.26 -15.52
C ALA A 827 -15.83 -1.95 -16.82
N GLU A 828 -17.14 -1.77 -16.71
CA GLU A 828 -18.01 -1.45 -17.82
C GLU A 828 -17.73 -0.04 -18.36
N THR A 829 -17.42 0.93 -17.48
CA THR A 829 -17.03 2.28 -17.91
C THR A 829 -15.67 2.31 -18.62
N ILE A 830 -14.67 1.54 -18.14
CA ILE A 830 -13.39 1.37 -18.82
C ILE A 830 -13.60 0.77 -20.21
N LEU A 831 -14.38 -0.30 -20.30
CA LEU A 831 -14.64 -0.98 -21.58
C LEU A 831 -15.40 -0.07 -22.57
N ALA A 832 -16.30 0.79 -22.09
CA ALA A 832 -16.99 1.76 -22.93
C ALA A 832 -15.99 2.71 -23.63
N GLU A 833 -14.96 3.17 -22.92
CA GLU A 833 -13.90 4.02 -23.49
C GLU A 833 -12.94 3.24 -24.42
N CYS A 834 -12.95 1.90 -24.38
CA CYS A 834 -12.18 1.04 -25.27
C CYS A 834 -12.96 0.56 -26.51
N GLY A 835 -14.18 1.08 -26.74
CA GLY A 835 -15.03 0.69 -27.87
C GLY A 835 -16.22 -0.20 -27.48
N GLY A 836 -16.49 -0.35 -26.17
CA GLY A 836 -17.65 -1.04 -25.64
C GLY A 836 -17.62 -2.56 -25.86
N ALA A 837 -18.81 -3.15 -25.94
CA ALA A 837 -18.99 -4.60 -26.05
C ALA A 837 -18.44 -5.24 -27.34
N GLU A 838 -18.19 -4.43 -28.38
CA GLU A 838 -17.57 -4.91 -29.61
C GLU A 838 -16.07 -5.14 -29.44
N ALA A 839 -15.40 -4.32 -28.62
CA ALA A 839 -13.94 -4.30 -28.46
C ALA A 839 -13.45 -4.96 -27.17
N GLY A 840 -14.34 -5.23 -26.21
CA GLY A 840 -13.89 -5.82 -24.93
C GLY A 840 -15.03 -6.34 -24.08
N ARG A 841 -14.66 -7.07 -23.04
CA ARG A 841 -15.61 -7.62 -22.07
C ARG A 841 -14.95 -7.91 -20.72
N VAL A 842 -15.75 -7.99 -19.67
CA VAL A 842 -15.32 -8.55 -18.40
C VAL A 842 -15.16 -10.06 -18.55
N LEU A 843 -13.94 -10.56 -18.40
CA LEU A 843 -13.61 -11.98 -18.49
C LEU A 843 -13.94 -12.72 -17.20
N TRP A 844 -13.68 -12.07 -16.04
CA TRP A 844 -13.85 -12.66 -14.73
C TRP A 844 -14.03 -11.63 -13.65
N LYS A 845 -14.77 -11.98 -12.60
CA LYS A 845 -14.80 -11.26 -11.32
C LYS A 845 -14.60 -12.30 -10.21
N GLY A 846 -13.70 -12.04 -9.26
CA GLY A 846 -13.43 -13.01 -8.23
C GLY A 846 -12.30 -12.65 -7.30
N LYS A 847 -11.85 -13.64 -6.55
CA LYS A 847 -10.81 -13.52 -5.53
C LYS A 847 -9.56 -14.31 -5.94
N VAL A 848 -8.40 -13.73 -5.72
CA VAL A 848 -7.12 -14.40 -5.94
C VAL A 848 -6.94 -15.50 -4.89
N VAL A 849 -6.79 -16.74 -5.34
CA VAL A 849 -6.62 -17.93 -4.50
C VAL A 849 -5.30 -18.67 -4.72
N GLY A 850 -4.46 -18.17 -5.61
CA GLY A 850 -3.13 -18.70 -5.84
C GLY A 850 -2.28 -17.78 -6.70
N VAL A 851 -1.00 -17.68 -6.35
CA VAL A 851 0.02 -16.96 -7.13
C VAL A 851 1.30 -17.76 -7.08
N GLU A 852 1.82 -18.12 -8.23
CA GLU A 852 3.12 -18.77 -8.36
C GLU A 852 4.05 -17.92 -9.22
N ARG A 853 5.34 -17.85 -8.87
CA ARG A 853 6.36 -17.11 -9.62
C ARG A 853 7.65 -17.91 -9.74
N THR A 854 8.25 -17.86 -10.92
CA THR A 854 9.54 -18.49 -11.21
C THR A 854 10.37 -17.56 -12.09
N LEU A 855 11.62 -17.30 -11.72
CA LEU A 855 12.56 -16.55 -12.54
C LEU A 855 13.23 -17.49 -13.57
N ARG A 856 13.15 -17.13 -14.87
CA ARG A 856 13.82 -17.85 -15.95
C ARG A 856 14.41 -16.87 -16.95
N MET A 857 15.72 -16.94 -17.19
CA MET A 857 16.43 -16.06 -18.13
C MET A 857 16.09 -14.56 -17.95
N GLY A 858 16.09 -14.09 -16.69
CA GLY A 858 15.82 -12.71 -16.34
C GLY A 858 14.34 -12.30 -16.35
N HIS A 859 13.40 -13.13 -16.81
CA HIS A 859 11.97 -12.83 -16.81
C HIS A 859 11.24 -13.58 -15.68
N VAL A 860 10.23 -12.93 -15.09
CA VAL A 860 9.33 -13.59 -14.12
C VAL A 860 8.21 -14.27 -14.89
N TYR A 861 8.19 -15.58 -14.83
CA TYR A 861 7.08 -16.41 -15.26
C TYR A 861 6.23 -16.75 -14.06
N GLY A 862 4.93 -16.83 -14.23
CA GLY A 862 4.06 -17.24 -13.15
C GLY A 862 2.63 -17.50 -13.59
N GLU A 863 1.81 -17.83 -12.60
CA GLU A 863 0.39 -18.07 -12.78
C GLU A 863 -0.38 -17.40 -11.64
N LEU A 864 -1.43 -16.67 -11.99
CA LEU A 864 -2.42 -16.14 -11.08
C LEU A 864 -3.67 -17.02 -11.18
N VAL A 865 -4.21 -17.47 -10.06
CA VAL A 865 -5.47 -18.23 -10.01
C VAL A 865 -6.52 -17.41 -9.27
N VAL A 866 -7.65 -17.18 -9.93
CA VAL A 866 -8.78 -16.39 -9.41
C VAL A 866 -10.01 -17.28 -9.31
N GLU A 867 -10.59 -17.37 -8.14
CA GLU A 867 -11.88 -18.07 -7.93
C GLU A 867 -13.03 -17.10 -8.18
N GLY A 868 -14.04 -17.56 -8.92
CA GLY A 868 -15.20 -16.75 -9.27
C GLY A 868 -16.04 -16.40 -8.05
N ALA A 869 -16.37 -15.13 -7.87
CA ALA A 869 -17.30 -14.68 -6.85
C ALA A 869 -18.70 -14.49 -7.43
N ASP A 870 -19.73 -14.94 -6.68
CA ASP A 870 -21.12 -14.63 -6.95
C ASP A 870 -21.39 -13.17 -6.56
N VAL A 871 -21.04 -12.24 -7.43
CA VAL A 871 -21.43 -10.84 -7.27
C VAL A 871 -22.89 -10.72 -7.69
N VAL A 872 -23.78 -10.56 -6.73
CA VAL A 872 -25.18 -10.20 -6.99
C VAL A 872 -25.20 -8.79 -7.52
N ASP A 873 -25.46 -8.60 -8.80
CA ASP A 873 -25.66 -7.29 -9.42
C ASP A 873 -26.83 -6.56 -8.73
N HIS A 874 -26.56 -5.42 -8.12
CA HIS A 874 -27.56 -4.61 -7.40
C HIS A 874 -28.60 -3.95 -8.31
N ASP A 875 -28.41 -3.92 -9.64
CA ASP A 875 -29.33 -3.31 -10.59
C ASP A 875 -30.64 -4.09 -10.80
N ASP A 876 -30.67 -5.39 -10.48
CA ASP A 876 -31.89 -6.21 -10.64
C ASP A 876 -32.94 -6.00 -9.53
N GLN A 877 -32.59 -5.31 -8.41
CA GLN A 877 -33.54 -5.07 -7.32
C GLN A 877 -34.34 -3.77 -7.47
N GLN A 878 -33.90 -2.80 -8.29
CA GLN A 878 -34.65 -1.56 -8.53
C GLN A 878 -35.72 -1.70 -9.63
N GLN A 879 -35.68 -2.75 -10.46
CA GLN A 879 -36.72 -3.01 -11.48
C GLN A 879 -37.90 -3.81 -10.95
N GLN A 880 -37.86 -4.34 -9.72
CA GLN A 880 -39.00 -5.11 -9.14
C GLN A 880 -40.01 -4.28 -8.36
N GLN A 881 -39.93 -2.95 -8.32
CA GLN A 881 -40.87 -2.10 -7.60
C GLN A 881 -41.84 -1.28 -8.50
N GLN A 882 -42.07 -1.70 -9.72
CA GLN A 882 -43.25 -1.20 -10.46
C GLN A 882 -44.37 -2.25 -10.49
N PRO A 883 -45.61 -1.92 -10.10
CA PRO A 883 -46.69 -2.89 -10.09
C PRO A 883 -47.17 -3.13 -11.53
N GLU A 884 -46.77 -4.26 -12.10
CA GLU A 884 -47.36 -4.72 -13.36
C GLU A 884 -48.69 -5.45 -13.13
N ALA A 885 -49.62 -5.09 -13.95
CA ALA A 885 -50.95 -5.66 -14.01
C ALA A 885 -50.90 -7.15 -14.38
N VAL A 886 -51.71 -7.91 -13.67
CA VAL A 886 -51.93 -9.36 -13.81
C VAL A 886 -52.28 -9.75 -15.25
N THR A 887 -51.38 -10.52 -15.91
CA THR A 887 -51.75 -11.50 -16.93
C THR A 887 -50.97 -12.77 -16.72
N SER A 888 -51.70 -13.83 -16.44
CA SER A 888 -51.24 -15.18 -16.20
C SER A 888 -50.62 -15.82 -17.43
N SER A 889 -49.33 -16.17 -17.34
CA SER A 889 -48.78 -17.33 -18.06
C SER A 889 -47.55 -17.90 -17.30
N SER A 890 -47.74 -19.16 -16.91
CA SER A 890 -46.73 -20.01 -16.26
C SER A 890 -45.50 -20.20 -17.14
N SER A 891 -44.35 -19.69 -16.69
CA SER A 891 -43.04 -20.20 -17.14
C SER A 891 -42.10 -20.36 -15.97
N SER A 892 -41.55 -21.54 -15.86
CA SER A 892 -40.64 -22.09 -14.88
C SER A 892 -39.57 -21.08 -14.44
N SER A 893 -39.35 -21.01 -13.11
CA SER A 893 -38.16 -20.44 -12.47
C SER A 893 -36.92 -21.20 -12.94
N GLY A 894 -36.30 -20.74 -14.02
CA GLY A 894 -35.03 -21.23 -14.48
C GLY A 894 -33.92 -20.74 -13.53
N ASP A 895 -33.22 -21.68 -12.92
CA ASP A 895 -31.97 -21.48 -12.20
C ASP A 895 -31.04 -20.57 -13.02
N ARG A 896 -30.92 -19.27 -12.64
CA ARG A 896 -29.87 -18.39 -13.18
C ARG A 896 -28.55 -18.84 -12.58
N LYS A 897 -27.78 -19.59 -13.34
CA LYS A 897 -26.42 -19.97 -12.97
C LYS A 897 -25.55 -18.72 -12.86
N PRO A 898 -24.76 -18.56 -11.79
CA PRO A 898 -23.86 -17.43 -11.63
C PRO A 898 -22.91 -17.30 -12.84
N LYS A 899 -22.69 -16.07 -13.32
CA LYS A 899 -21.96 -15.75 -14.55
C LYS A 899 -20.48 -16.16 -14.48
N PHE A 900 -19.86 -16.04 -13.29
CA PHE A 900 -18.45 -16.36 -13.03
C PHE A 900 -18.34 -17.48 -12.02
N ARG A 901 -18.26 -18.74 -12.47
CA ARG A 901 -18.16 -19.91 -11.60
C ARG A 901 -16.94 -20.74 -11.95
N GLY A 902 -16.20 -21.18 -10.90
CA GLY A 902 -15.03 -22.03 -11.04
C GLY A 902 -13.74 -21.22 -10.87
N LEU A 903 -12.67 -21.66 -11.49
CA LEU A 903 -11.34 -21.06 -11.41
C LEU A 903 -10.90 -20.47 -12.75
N LEU A 904 -10.29 -19.29 -12.68
CA LEU A 904 -9.58 -18.67 -13.81
C LEU A 904 -8.08 -18.72 -13.54
N LYS A 905 -7.31 -19.20 -14.50
CA LYS A 905 -5.85 -19.18 -14.51
C LYS A 905 -5.36 -18.08 -15.47
N ILE A 906 -4.46 -17.25 -15.02
CA ILE A 906 -3.80 -16.20 -15.82
C ILE A 906 -2.30 -16.49 -15.79
N PRO A 907 -1.74 -17.18 -16.82
CA PRO A 907 -0.31 -17.28 -16.98
C PRO A 907 0.28 -15.92 -17.39
N PHE A 908 1.45 -15.57 -16.85
CA PHE A 908 2.17 -14.34 -17.17
C PHE A 908 3.66 -14.57 -17.38
N LYS A 909 4.25 -13.71 -18.21
CA LYS A 909 5.69 -13.54 -18.38
C LYS A 909 6.00 -12.05 -18.30
N ASN A 910 6.22 -11.55 -17.09
CA ASN A 910 6.14 -10.15 -16.68
C ASN A 910 4.72 -9.58 -16.89
N GLU A 911 4.11 -9.75 -18.07
CA GLU A 911 2.77 -9.34 -18.47
C GLU A 911 1.81 -10.53 -18.55
N ASN A 912 0.52 -10.28 -18.38
CA ASN A 912 -0.51 -11.30 -18.53
C ASN A 912 -0.62 -11.78 -19.99
N LEU A 913 -0.65 -13.08 -20.20
CA LEU A 913 -0.64 -13.69 -21.52
C LEU A 913 -1.98 -14.27 -21.93
N ALA A 914 -2.73 -14.82 -20.97
CA ALA A 914 -4.03 -15.46 -21.24
C ALA A 914 -4.93 -15.41 -20.03
N ALA A 915 -6.22 -15.61 -20.25
CA ALA A 915 -7.22 -15.87 -19.23
C ALA A 915 -7.90 -17.21 -19.57
N ILE A 916 -7.65 -18.22 -18.75
CA ILE A 916 -8.06 -19.62 -19.06
C ILE A 916 -8.92 -20.13 -17.92
N ARG A 917 -10.16 -20.54 -18.22
CA ARG A 917 -11.00 -21.26 -17.25
C ARG A 917 -10.44 -22.67 -17.04
N ILE A 918 -10.28 -23.05 -15.76
CA ILE A 918 -9.76 -24.35 -15.39
C ILE A 918 -10.70 -25.08 -14.42
N SER A 919 -10.61 -26.40 -14.38
CA SER A 919 -11.15 -27.25 -13.32
C SER A 919 -10.02 -28.00 -12.62
N ARG A 920 -10.16 -28.21 -11.30
CA ARG A 920 -9.25 -28.99 -10.49
C ARG A 920 -9.94 -30.25 -10.01
N SER A 921 -9.29 -31.41 -10.15
CA SER A 921 -9.72 -32.69 -9.61
C SER A 921 -8.56 -33.39 -8.93
N LYS A 922 -8.85 -34.36 -8.04
CA LYS A 922 -7.78 -35.21 -7.48
C LYS A 922 -7.73 -36.49 -8.30
N ASP A 923 -6.55 -36.95 -8.68
CA ASP A 923 -6.31 -38.24 -9.28
C ASP A 923 -6.41 -39.38 -8.23
N ALA A 924 -6.19 -40.61 -8.68
CA ALA A 924 -6.27 -41.80 -7.83
C ALA A 924 -5.24 -41.80 -6.68
N ASP A 925 -4.15 -41.04 -6.83
CA ASP A 925 -3.07 -40.89 -5.85
C ASP A 925 -3.27 -39.66 -4.95
N GLY A 926 -4.39 -38.94 -5.09
CA GLY A 926 -4.72 -37.74 -4.32
C GLY A 926 -4.01 -36.45 -4.80
N LYS A 927 -3.29 -36.49 -5.92
CA LYS A 927 -2.60 -35.35 -6.52
C LYS A 927 -3.60 -34.48 -7.28
N ILE A 928 -3.48 -33.17 -7.13
CA ILE A 928 -4.31 -32.20 -7.86
C ILE A 928 -3.93 -32.24 -9.34
N VAL A 929 -4.93 -32.47 -10.20
CA VAL A 929 -4.81 -32.41 -11.67
C VAL A 929 -5.66 -31.24 -12.15
N GLU A 930 -5.05 -30.35 -12.90
CA GLU A 930 -5.71 -29.23 -13.56
C GLU A 930 -6.08 -29.61 -15.01
N LYS A 931 -7.28 -29.18 -15.42
CA LYS A 931 -7.74 -29.30 -16.81
C LYS A 931 -8.18 -27.92 -17.31
N GLU A 932 -7.60 -27.50 -18.42
CA GLU A 932 -8.04 -26.31 -19.16
C GLU A 932 -9.38 -26.59 -19.82
N GLU A 933 -10.36 -25.71 -19.60
CA GLU A 933 -11.71 -25.86 -20.13
C GLU A 933 -11.98 -24.91 -21.29
N GLU A 934 -11.65 -23.62 -21.12
CA GLU A 934 -11.96 -22.55 -22.05
C GLU A 934 -10.95 -21.41 -21.98
N VAL A 935 -10.46 -20.95 -23.13
CA VAL A 935 -9.63 -19.74 -23.25
C VAL A 935 -10.56 -18.55 -23.44
N LEU A 936 -10.63 -17.67 -22.43
CA LEU A 936 -11.48 -16.48 -22.43
C LEU A 936 -10.82 -15.27 -23.07
N GLY A 937 -9.50 -15.20 -23.00
CA GLY A 937 -8.67 -14.14 -23.60
C GLY A 937 -7.25 -14.64 -23.83
N LEU A 938 -6.59 -14.18 -24.87
CA LEU A 938 -5.26 -14.65 -25.26
C LEU A 938 -4.47 -13.53 -25.93
N VAL A 939 -3.19 -13.39 -25.59
CA VAL A 939 -2.25 -12.48 -26.27
C VAL A 939 -2.31 -12.65 -27.80
N PRO A 940 -2.32 -11.59 -28.59
CA PRO A 940 -2.03 -10.19 -28.30
C PRO A 940 -3.14 -9.38 -27.62
N ASP A 941 -4.37 -9.91 -27.47
CA ASP A 941 -5.41 -9.21 -26.70
C ASP A 941 -4.93 -8.89 -25.29
N LEU A 942 -5.41 -7.78 -24.75
CA LEU A 942 -5.04 -7.28 -23.44
C LEU A 942 -5.85 -8.02 -22.37
N VAL A 943 -5.16 -8.63 -21.42
CA VAL A 943 -5.75 -9.24 -20.23
C VAL A 943 -5.30 -8.41 -19.04
N SER A 944 -6.14 -7.50 -18.56
CA SER A 944 -5.80 -6.59 -17.47
C SER A 944 -6.52 -6.98 -16.19
N VAL A 945 -5.80 -6.98 -15.07
CA VAL A 945 -6.35 -7.27 -13.75
C VAL A 945 -6.45 -5.95 -13.00
N ILE A 946 -7.65 -5.62 -12.52
CA ILE A 946 -7.90 -4.41 -11.73
C ILE A 946 -8.46 -4.79 -10.35
N ASP A 947 -8.16 -3.96 -9.36
CA ASP A 947 -8.73 -4.07 -8.03
C ASP A 947 -10.23 -3.73 -8.07
N ALA A 948 -11.06 -4.64 -7.58
CA ALA A 948 -12.50 -4.48 -7.58
C ALA A 948 -12.99 -3.37 -6.62
N GLN A 949 -12.15 -2.89 -5.70
CA GLN A 949 -12.52 -1.91 -4.67
C GLN A 949 -12.25 -0.47 -5.09
N ASN A 950 -11.24 -0.24 -5.93
CA ASN A 950 -10.82 1.10 -6.34
C ASN A 950 -10.66 1.28 -7.85
N GLY A 951 -10.75 0.19 -8.64
CA GLY A 951 -10.59 0.22 -10.09
C GLY A 951 -9.15 0.46 -10.58
N GLU A 952 -8.15 0.36 -9.72
CA GLU A 952 -6.74 0.46 -10.09
C GLU A 952 -6.23 -0.83 -10.74
N ALA A 953 -5.32 -0.70 -11.70
CA ALA A 953 -4.63 -1.86 -12.21
C ALA A 953 -3.71 -2.48 -11.14
N ILE A 954 -3.54 -3.79 -11.21
CA ILE A 954 -2.63 -4.54 -10.35
C ILE A 954 -1.53 -5.12 -11.24
N GLY A 955 -0.29 -4.76 -10.97
CA GLY A 955 0.88 -5.30 -11.65
C GLY A 955 1.16 -6.75 -11.25
N THR A 956 1.80 -7.54 -12.15
CA THR A 956 2.15 -8.94 -11.84
C THR A 956 3.06 -9.10 -10.61
N PRO A 957 3.93 -8.13 -10.25
CA PRO A 957 4.67 -8.19 -8.99
C PRO A 957 3.80 -8.00 -7.74
N GLU A 958 2.64 -7.35 -7.88
CA GLU A 958 1.72 -7.01 -6.79
C GLU A 958 0.67 -8.10 -6.53
N TYR A 959 0.56 -9.11 -7.39
CA TYR A 959 -0.38 -10.21 -7.19
C TYR A 959 -0.13 -10.92 -5.87
N ARG A 960 -1.19 -11.11 -5.11
CA ARG A 960 -1.16 -11.80 -3.82
C ARG A 960 -2.49 -12.49 -3.55
N TYR A 961 -2.44 -13.46 -2.68
CA TYR A 961 -3.62 -14.16 -2.19
C TYR A 961 -4.62 -13.17 -1.54
N GLY A 962 -5.90 -13.38 -1.77
CA GLY A 962 -6.96 -12.64 -1.11
C GLY A 962 -7.43 -11.34 -1.80
N LEU A 963 -6.76 -10.86 -2.86
CA LEU A 963 -7.23 -9.70 -3.61
C LEU A 963 -8.56 -9.98 -4.30
N LEU A 964 -9.49 -9.02 -4.20
CA LEU A 964 -10.71 -9.02 -5.01
C LEU A 964 -10.41 -8.32 -6.33
N VAL A 965 -10.61 -9.02 -7.43
CA VAL A 965 -10.19 -8.54 -8.74
C VAL A 965 -11.28 -8.66 -9.80
N ILE A 966 -11.20 -7.75 -10.77
CA ILE A 966 -11.93 -7.83 -12.03
C ILE A 966 -10.91 -8.04 -13.14
N VAL A 967 -11.12 -9.03 -13.99
CA VAL A 967 -10.28 -9.32 -15.15
C VAL A 967 -10.96 -8.78 -16.40
N LEU A 968 -10.30 -7.82 -17.03
CA LEU A 968 -10.76 -7.20 -18.29
C LEU A 968 -10.08 -7.86 -19.48
N GLY A 969 -10.83 -8.09 -20.54
CA GLY A 969 -10.31 -8.42 -21.85
C GLY A 969 -10.59 -7.28 -22.85
N ILE A 970 -9.54 -6.75 -23.47
CA ILE A 970 -9.63 -5.69 -24.48
C ILE A 970 -8.98 -6.21 -25.76
N THR A 971 -9.61 -6.00 -26.91
CA THR A 971 -9.10 -6.45 -28.20
C THR A 971 -7.83 -5.70 -28.57
N ALA A 972 -6.82 -6.43 -29.00
CA ALA A 972 -5.56 -5.87 -29.48
C ALA A 972 -5.76 -4.97 -30.71
N SER A 973 -4.82 -4.04 -30.93
CA SER A 973 -4.75 -3.26 -32.16
C SER A 973 -4.66 -4.17 -33.39
N ASP A 974 -5.27 -3.75 -34.49
CA ASP A 974 -5.21 -4.40 -35.80
C ASP A 974 -3.76 -4.55 -36.31
N ARG A 975 -2.83 -3.76 -35.78
CA ARG A 975 -1.38 -3.88 -36.07
C ARG A 975 -0.83 -5.25 -35.67
N TRP A 976 -1.46 -5.95 -34.72
CA TRP A 976 -1.02 -7.28 -34.25
C TRP A 976 -1.74 -8.45 -34.92
N THR A 977 -2.76 -8.19 -35.76
CA THR A 977 -3.60 -9.25 -36.35
C THR A 977 -3.06 -9.81 -37.67
N SER A 978 -1.97 -9.24 -38.20
CA SER A 978 -1.27 -9.83 -39.35
C SER A 978 -0.60 -11.17 -38.99
N GLU A 979 -0.34 -12.04 -39.97
CA GLU A 979 0.32 -13.34 -39.75
C GLU A 979 1.64 -13.18 -38.98
N ARG A 980 2.48 -12.21 -39.38
CA ARG A 980 3.75 -11.90 -38.73
C ARG A 980 3.53 -11.23 -37.33
N GLY A 981 2.49 -10.43 -37.21
CA GLY A 981 2.10 -9.85 -35.91
C GLY A 981 1.73 -10.93 -34.88
N ILE A 982 0.94 -11.93 -35.29
CA ILE A 982 0.57 -13.07 -34.45
C ILE A 982 1.78 -13.99 -34.18
N GLU A 983 2.68 -14.17 -35.15
CA GLU A 983 3.91 -14.94 -34.94
C GLU A 983 4.80 -14.31 -33.86
N ILE A 984 4.95 -12.98 -33.86
CA ILE A 984 5.82 -12.22 -32.96
C ILE A 984 5.14 -11.93 -31.61
N GLY A 985 3.91 -11.40 -31.62
CA GLY A 985 3.21 -10.93 -30.45
C GLY A 985 2.10 -11.86 -29.93
N GLY A 986 1.83 -12.95 -30.62
CA GLY A 986 0.81 -13.93 -30.24
C GLY A 986 1.36 -15.10 -29.41
N PRO A 987 0.54 -16.15 -29.19
CA PRO A 987 0.86 -17.25 -28.27
C PRO A 987 2.19 -17.95 -28.55
N LYS A 988 2.54 -18.13 -29.83
CA LYS A 988 3.80 -18.76 -30.24
C LYS A 988 5.04 -18.01 -29.77
N GLY A 989 4.97 -16.66 -29.72
CA GLY A 989 6.05 -15.82 -29.22
C GLY A 989 6.37 -16.06 -27.74
N PHE A 990 5.48 -16.75 -27.03
CA PHE A 990 5.57 -17.08 -25.60
C PHE A 990 5.66 -18.58 -25.29
N GLY A 991 5.81 -19.42 -26.32
CA GLY A 991 5.88 -20.87 -26.14
C GLY A 991 4.55 -21.55 -25.82
N MET A 992 3.44 -20.91 -26.14
CA MET A 992 2.08 -21.45 -26.00
C MET A 992 1.55 -21.98 -27.34
N ASP A 993 2.37 -22.81 -28.03
CA ASP A 993 2.09 -23.34 -29.37
C ASP A 993 0.80 -24.15 -29.48
N HIS A 994 0.31 -24.69 -28.36
CA HIS A 994 -0.92 -25.45 -28.25
C HIS A 994 -2.19 -24.57 -28.32
N LEU A 995 -2.05 -23.24 -28.13
CA LEU A 995 -3.17 -22.31 -28.18
C LEU A 995 -3.26 -21.59 -29.52
N THR A 996 -4.48 -21.50 -30.05
CA THR A 996 -4.77 -20.76 -31.30
C THR A 996 -5.42 -19.44 -30.94
N TYR A 997 -4.82 -18.32 -31.37
CA TYR A 997 -5.36 -17.00 -31.17
C TYR A 997 -6.71 -16.82 -31.89
N LYS A 998 -7.68 -16.31 -31.13
CA LYS A 998 -8.97 -15.82 -31.63
C LYS A 998 -9.21 -14.46 -30.99
N PRO A 999 -9.44 -13.40 -31.76
CA PRO A 999 -9.70 -12.09 -31.20
C PRO A 999 -10.88 -12.08 -30.24
N LEU A 1000 -10.79 -11.33 -29.16
CA LEU A 1000 -11.88 -11.13 -28.21
C LEU A 1000 -13.09 -10.43 -28.85
N GLY A 1001 -12.80 -9.54 -29.77
CA GLY A 1001 -13.78 -8.72 -30.46
C GLY A 1001 -13.19 -8.04 -31.70
N LYS A 1002 -13.74 -6.88 -32.04
CA LYS A 1002 -13.26 -6.03 -33.12
C LYS A 1002 -12.48 -4.86 -32.53
N PHE A 1003 -11.27 -4.62 -33.00
CA PHE A 1003 -10.53 -3.42 -32.62
C PHE A 1003 -11.30 -2.15 -33.01
N VAL A 1004 -11.46 -1.26 -32.07
CA VAL A 1004 -12.02 0.08 -32.26
C VAL A 1004 -10.86 1.06 -32.05
N LYS A 1005 -10.52 1.83 -33.07
CA LYS A 1005 -9.47 2.84 -32.98
C LYS A 1005 -9.85 3.88 -31.90
N PRO A 1006 -8.95 4.18 -30.94
CA PRO A 1006 -9.24 5.16 -29.92
C PRO A 1006 -9.52 6.55 -30.52
N THR A 1007 -10.45 7.30 -29.93
CA THR A 1007 -10.74 8.68 -30.31
C THR A 1007 -9.61 9.59 -29.82
N SER A 1008 -9.01 10.36 -30.72
CA SER A 1008 -7.97 11.33 -30.39
C SER A 1008 -8.51 12.45 -29.50
N VAL A 1009 -7.81 12.75 -28.40
CA VAL A 1009 -8.09 13.95 -27.59
C VAL A 1009 -7.82 15.22 -28.42
N ILE A 1010 -6.80 15.18 -29.28
CA ILE A 1010 -6.43 16.32 -30.14
C ILE A 1010 -7.55 16.62 -31.14
N ASP A 1011 -8.08 15.60 -31.79
CA ASP A 1011 -9.16 15.79 -32.80
C ASP A 1011 -10.47 16.26 -32.16
N GLU A 1012 -10.76 15.83 -30.91
CA GLU A 1012 -11.99 16.17 -30.22
C GLU A 1012 -11.98 17.58 -29.60
N PHE A 1013 -10.82 18.03 -29.09
CA PHE A 1013 -10.74 19.25 -28.30
C PHE A 1013 -9.97 20.40 -28.95
N ASP A 1014 -9.47 20.25 -30.18
CA ASP A 1014 -8.79 21.37 -30.86
C ASP A 1014 -9.78 22.52 -31.11
N VAL A 1015 -9.55 23.66 -30.48
CA VAL A 1015 -10.38 24.87 -30.60
C VAL A 1015 -10.00 25.73 -31.82
N SER A 1016 -8.99 25.32 -32.59
CA SER A 1016 -8.52 26.10 -33.78
C SER A 1016 -9.20 25.72 -35.08
N VAL A 1017 -10.12 24.74 -35.03
CA VAL A 1017 -10.92 24.31 -36.21
C VAL A 1017 -12.29 24.98 -36.24
#